data_ec7ed0669eacfc29a01f54d9b5b59712
#
_entry.id   ec7ed0669eacfc29a01f54d9b5b59712
#
_cell.length_a   1.000
_cell.length_b   1.000
_cell.length_c   1.000
_cell.angle_alpha   90.00
_cell.angle_beta   90.00
_cell.angle_gamma   90.00
#
_symmetry.space_group_name_H-M   'P 1'
#
loop_
_entity.id
_entity.type
_entity.pdbx_description
1 polymer ?
#
loop_
_entity_poly.entity_id
_entity_poly.type
_entity_poly.pdbx_seq_one_letter_code
_entity_poly.pdbx_strand_id
1 'polypeptide(L)'
;MPNSAIKSTAKTSVKTAKQPQLSNQDFEIINYNIPQYLDDSGFVANPHNYITVRGAREHNLKNVSLIIPKNKLVVFSGLSGSGKSSLVFDTIYAEGQRRYVESLSSYARQFLGLKEKPDVDSIDGLSPAISIDQKSTSNNPRSTVGTTTEIYDYLRLLFAKAGTPHCPICGSLISGESVTNIVKRIMSMEQGSRVIILAPVIVDQKGWHRQQILDIKKNNFRRARIDGKIMLVEEADKLDLNKQEKHTIEIVVDRLTIEEENKQRLVEAVEVAMKFGKDKLVLLYTNEKGVEQTFQYNKNRACPNGHGTPGDIEARSFSFNSPHGACNRCSGLGVVTQIDINLVIPNDTLSLNEGCIRPLSQLSITGGWLTKMFETISKKFDFKLSTPWRKLTDEQKNAILYGHGDYEGVIKNLERRYRETSSDTSRKDIESYMTKQTCPDCKGARLRPESLSVTISDHNIAEICVLPLNQSQEFFMKLSDPKTTSFNAKELEISKLILKEIINRIQFLLDVGLEYLTLGRSADTLSGGEAQRIRLATQIGSGLTGVLYILDEPSIGLHQRDNSRLLNTLKYLRDLGNTVIVVEHDEETIRESDFLVDIGPVAGKGGGHIVAIGTVDEVMNNDNSPTGRFLTGKEMIPLPKKRRHIYKRGEKVDNFVSIIGATENNLKGDTFTIPLRKFVSVTGVSGSGKSTLINDILSSHLMNYFYDSHMPSGKFKEITGLENVDKAIIIDQSPIGRTPRSNPATYTGLFTPIRELFSELPESKARGYLQGRFSFNVPGGRCETCQGDGLIKVEMNFLPDVYVVCEDCRGKRYNRETLEVLYKEKTISDILEMSIEDASNFFENHKLIKRKLDTLIQVGLGYINLGQSATTLSGGEAQRIKLATELSKVGTGNTMYILDEPTTGLHPLDVKLLLDVLHKLVDKGNTVLVIEHNLDVIKTSDWIIDLGPEGGNKGGQIIAEGTPEEVAKNPKSYTGSYLAKVL
;
A
#
# COMPACT_ATOMS: atom_id res chain seq x y z
N MET A 1 64.59 -39.84 -16.49
CA MET A 1 64.95 -41.08 -15.77
C MET A 1 65.34 -40.77 -14.35
N PRO A 2 64.94 -41.58 -13.33
CA PRO A 2 63.93 -42.64 -13.36
C PRO A 2 62.81 -42.51 -12.30
N ASN A 3 61.81 -43.34 -12.53
CA ASN A 3 60.75 -43.71 -11.63
C ASN A 3 61.21 -44.21 -10.26
N SER A 4 60.43 -43.90 -9.19
CA SER A 4 60.21 -44.86 -8.10
C SER A 4 58.78 -44.72 -7.56
N ALA A 5 58.04 -45.77 -7.68
CA ALA A 5 56.74 -46.00 -7.12
C ALA A 5 56.85 -46.23 -5.63
N ILE A 6 55.99 -45.58 -4.82
CA ILE A 6 55.74 -46.01 -3.44
C ILE A 6 54.25 -46.32 -3.30
N LYS A 7 53.95 -47.61 -3.16
CA LYS A 7 52.68 -48.12 -2.65
C LYS A 7 52.51 -47.69 -1.20
N SER A 8 51.39 -47.10 -0.85
CA SER A 8 50.92 -47.06 0.53
C SER A 8 49.45 -47.47 0.61
N THR A 9 49.28 -48.67 1.09
CA THR A 9 48.05 -49.20 1.66
C THR A 9 47.79 -48.58 3.01
N ALA A 10 46.72 -47.82 3.15
CA ALA A 10 46.02 -47.64 4.43
C ALA A 10 44.55 -47.32 4.13
N LYS A 11 43.74 -48.36 4.08
CA LYS A 11 42.26 -48.22 4.20
C LYS A 11 41.96 -47.93 5.66
N THR A 12 41.84 -46.66 6.05
CA THR A 12 41.17 -46.26 7.28
C THR A 12 39.69 -46.13 6.96
N SER A 13 38.92 -47.13 7.40
CA SER A 13 37.46 -47.07 7.43
C SER A 13 37.03 -45.96 8.41
N VAL A 14 36.68 -44.81 7.87
CA VAL A 14 35.92 -43.80 8.62
C VAL A 14 34.56 -44.41 8.88
N LYS A 15 34.36 -44.90 10.11
CA LYS A 15 33.03 -45.15 10.65
C LYS A 15 32.29 -43.80 10.63
N THR A 16 31.38 -43.57 9.67
CA THR A 16 30.37 -42.55 9.75
C THR A 16 29.60 -42.76 11.04
N ALA A 17 29.84 -41.91 12.03
CA ALA A 17 29.02 -41.82 13.23
C ALA A 17 27.58 -41.52 12.72
N LYS A 18 26.66 -42.43 13.02
CA LYS A 18 25.21 -42.17 12.82
C LYS A 18 24.91 -40.89 13.57
N GLN A 19 24.49 -39.85 12.85
CA GLN A 19 23.89 -38.66 13.46
C GLN A 19 22.73 -39.12 14.36
N PRO A 20 22.61 -38.65 15.58
CA PRO A 20 21.47 -38.96 16.41
C PRO A 20 20.24 -38.34 15.73
N GLN A 21 19.34 -39.20 15.24
CA GLN A 21 17.98 -38.77 14.88
C GLN A 21 17.28 -38.54 16.21
N LEU A 22 16.83 -37.29 16.44
CA LEU A 22 15.90 -36.97 17.54
C LEU A 22 14.66 -37.82 17.38
N SER A 23 14.33 -38.65 18.38
CA SER A 23 13.11 -39.45 18.42
C SER A 23 11.94 -38.57 18.94
N ASN A 24 10.69 -39.00 18.76
CA ASN A 24 9.53 -38.32 19.34
C ASN A 24 9.63 -38.19 20.89
N GLN A 25 10.36 -39.12 21.55
CA GLN A 25 10.65 -39.04 22.99
C GLN A 25 11.53 -37.83 23.36
N ASP A 26 12.44 -37.42 22.47
CA ASP A 26 13.27 -36.24 22.70
C ASP A 26 12.45 -34.94 22.66
N PHE A 27 11.33 -34.92 21.90
CA PHE A 27 10.38 -33.81 21.88
C PHE A 27 9.50 -33.74 23.16
N GLU A 28 9.05 -34.85 23.71
CA GLU A 28 8.35 -34.86 25.01
C GLU A 28 9.20 -34.29 26.15
N ILE A 29 10.49 -34.60 26.16
CA ILE A 29 11.43 -34.10 27.16
C ILE A 29 11.65 -32.58 26.97
N ILE A 30 11.72 -32.10 25.73
CA ILE A 30 11.85 -30.66 25.39
C ILE A 30 10.63 -29.86 25.85
N ASN A 31 9.41 -30.42 25.78
CA ASN A 31 8.20 -29.74 26.18
C ASN A 31 8.11 -29.41 27.68
N TYR A 32 8.75 -30.19 28.55
CA TYR A 32 8.61 -30.00 30.00
C TYR A 32 9.76 -29.23 30.65
N ASN A 33 10.97 -29.15 30.04
CA ASN A 33 12.18 -28.63 30.69
C ASN A 33 13.11 -27.86 29.76
N ILE A 34 12.54 -27.07 28.78
CA ILE A 34 13.40 -26.33 27.84
C ILE A 34 14.48 -25.47 28.48
N PRO A 35 14.26 -24.73 29.57
CA PRO A 35 15.33 -23.95 30.22
C PRO A 35 16.44 -24.80 30.81
N GLN A 36 16.13 -25.98 31.39
CA GLN A 36 17.12 -26.86 32.03
C GLN A 36 17.90 -27.72 31.03
N TYR A 37 17.25 -28.08 29.89
CA TYR A 37 17.87 -29.00 28.92
C TYR A 37 18.92 -28.35 28.02
N LEU A 38 18.81 -27.05 27.77
CA LEU A 38 19.75 -26.33 26.92
C LEU A 38 21.00 -25.84 27.67
N ASP A 39 20.93 -25.68 29.00
CA ASP A 39 22.01 -25.10 29.79
C ASP A 39 22.92 -26.13 30.44
N ASP A 40 22.41 -27.29 30.92
CA ASP A 40 23.20 -28.20 31.75
C ASP A 40 23.65 -29.51 31.08
N SER A 41 23.01 -29.95 30.01
CA SER A 41 23.26 -31.28 29.42
C SER A 41 24.16 -31.28 28.17
N GLY A 42 24.54 -30.12 27.65
CA GLY A 42 25.37 -30.01 26.43
C GLY A 42 24.65 -30.50 25.15
N PHE A 43 23.32 -30.59 25.15
CA PHE A 43 22.54 -31.00 23.99
C PHE A 43 22.68 -29.95 22.85
N VAL A 44 23.40 -30.31 21.81
CA VAL A 44 23.55 -29.49 20.62
C VAL A 44 22.67 -30.09 19.52
N ALA A 45 21.53 -29.46 19.23
CA ALA A 45 20.74 -29.82 18.07
C ALA A 45 21.54 -29.60 16.78
N ASN A 46 21.46 -30.55 15.84
CA ASN A 46 22.19 -30.43 14.58
C ASN A 46 21.75 -29.18 13.82
N PRO A 47 22.65 -28.19 13.56
CA PRO A 47 22.28 -26.92 12.88
C PRO A 47 21.76 -27.10 11.45
N HIS A 48 21.97 -28.26 10.84
CA HIS A 48 21.39 -28.56 9.51
C HIS A 48 19.88 -28.82 9.59
N ASN A 49 19.40 -29.40 10.69
CA ASN A 49 18.02 -29.83 10.86
C ASN A 49 17.19 -28.88 11.75
N TYR A 50 17.84 -28.07 12.57
CA TYR A 50 17.19 -27.24 13.58
C TYR A 50 17.76 -25.84 13.63
N ILE A 51 16.89 -24.89 14.03
CA ILE A 51 17.28 -23.56 14.48
C ILE A 51 17.19 -23.58 16.00
N THR A 52 18.30 -23.29 16.70
CA THR A 52 18.38 -23.27 18.16
C THR A 52 18.53 -21.85 18.65
N VAL A 53 17.57 -21.35 19.41
CA VAL A 53 17.58 -20.04 20.07
C VAL A 53 17.93 -20.25 21.54
N ARG A 54 18.86 -19.46 22.08
CA ARG A 54 19.26 -19.51 23.50
C ARG A 54 19.20 -18.11 24.10
N GLY A 55 18.51 -18.02 25.23
CA GLY A 55 18.52 -16.82 26.06
C GLY A 55 17.97 -15.56 25.41
N ALA A 56 16.87 -15.63 24.69
CA ALA A 56 16.23 -14.44 24.10
C ALA A 56 15.54 -13.60 25.19
N ARG A 57 15.88 -12.30 25.26
CA ARG A 57 15.40 -11.35 26.28
C ARG A 57 14.84 -10.06 25.69
N GLU A 58 14.61 -10.03 24.37
CA GLU A 58 14.09 -8.85 23.70
C GLU A 58 12.70 -8.46 24.23
N HIS A 59 12.50 -7.18 24.54
CA HIS A 59 11.26 -6.62 25.09
C HIS A 59 10.76 -7.34 26.36
N ASN A 60 9.66 -8.11 26.26
CA ASN A 60 9.03 -8.81 27.38
C ASN A 60 9.46 -10.27 27.51
N LEU A 61 10.35 -10.79 26.65
CA LEU A 61 10.82 -12.16 26.69
C LEU A 61 11.61 -12.46 27.98
N LYS A 62 11.36 -13.64 28.57
CA LYS A 62 11.92 -14.07 29.86
C LYS A 62 13.00 -15.15 29.70
N ASN A 63 14.13 -14.75 29.08
CA ASN A 63 15.26 -15.63 28.82
C ASN A 63 14.84 -16.90 28.06
N VAL A 64 14.17 -16.72 26.95
CA VAL A 64 13.53 -17.79 26.18
C VAL A 64 14.58 -18.60 25.40
N SER A 65 14.52 -19.91 25.54
CA SER A 65 15.31 -20.87 24.76
C SER A 65 14.39 -21.89 24.10
N LEU A 66 14.59 -22.17 22.80
CA LEU A 66 13.77 -23.13 22.05
C LEU A 66 14.52 -23.72 20.84
N ILE A 67 14.03 -24.86 20.37
CA ILE A 67 14.49 -25.53 19.15
C ILE A 67 13.36 -25.57 18.12
N ILE A 68 13.64 -25.11 16.91
CA ILE A 68 12.67 -25.03 15.80
C ILE A 68 13.14 -25.98 14.69
N PRO A 69 12.31 -26.96 14.24
CA PRO A 69 12.68 -27.84 13.13
C PRO A 69 12.70 -27.07 11.79
N LYS A 70 13.72 -27.33 10.95
CA LYS A 70 13.81 -26.79 9.60
C LYS A 70 12.92 -27.54 8.61
N ASN A 71 12.64 -26.91 7.47
CA ASN A 71 11.83 -27.46 6.39
C ASN A 71 10.42 -27.86 6.87
N LYS A 72 9.87 -27.06 7.78
CA LYS A 72 8.56 -27.24 8.38
C LYS A 72 7.78 -25.94 8.34
N LEU A 73 6.44 -26.08 8.39
CA LEU A 73 5.53 -24.98 8.66
C LEU A 73 5.37 -24.86 10.18
N VAL A 74 5.97 -23.83 10.76
CA VAL A 74 6.02 -23.58 12.20
C VAL A 74 5.09 -22.40 12.52
N VAL A 75 4.13 -22.60 13.39
CA VAL A 75 3.23 -21.54 13.82
C VAL A 75 3.57 -21.08 15.23
N PHE A 76 3.64 -19.75 15.42
CA PHE A 76 3.75 -19.11 16.72
C PHE A 76 2.41 -18.51 17.10
N SER A 77 1.80 -19.01 18.16
CA SER A 77 0.50 -18.57 18.67
C SER A 77 0.63 -18.02 20.11
N GLY A 78 -0.46 -17.49 20.65
CA GLY A 78 -0.56 -16.96 22.02
C GLY A 78 -1.28 -15.62 22.07
N LEU A 79 -1.54 -15.09 23.26
CA LEU A 79 -2.26 -13.83 23.47
C LEU A 79 -1.58 -12.63 22.80
N SER A 80 -2.36 -11.60 22.47
CA SER A 80 -1.80 -10.33 22.00
C SER A 80 -0.89 -9.73 23.07
N GLY A 81 0.33 -9.28 22.67
CA GLY A 81 1.33 -8.78 23.63
C GLY A 81 2.04 -9.84 24.47
N SER A 82 1.93 -11.14 24.14
CA SER A 82 2.62 -12.22 24.85
C SER A 82 4.10 -12.34 24.49
N GLY A 83 4.60 -11.68 23.43
CA GLY A 83 6.00 -11.70 23.01
C GLY A 83 6.26 -12.45 21.69
N LYS A 84 5.24 -12.87 20.96
CA LYS A 84 5.38 -13.57 19.66
C LYS A 84 6.26 -12.79 18.68
N SER A 85 5.86 -11.55 18.38
CA SER A 85 6.60 -10.70 17.43
C SER A 85 8.00 -10.37 17.92
N SER A 86 8.19 -10.19 19.23
CA SER A 86 9.51 -9.98 19.83
C SER A 86 10.45 -11.16 19.61
N LEU A 87 9.94 -12.40 19.70
CA LEU A 87 10.75 -13.59 19.45
C LEU A 87 11.00 -13.82 17.96
N VAL A 88 9.93 -13.72 17.14
CA VAL A 88 9.99 -14.09 15.72
C VAL A 88 10.65 -12.98 14.87
N PHE A 89 10.23 -11.71 15.03
CA PHE A 89 10.71 -10.60 14.20
C PHE A 89 11.91 -9.87 14.83
N ASP A 90 11.81 -9.50 16.12
CA ASP A 90 12.84 -8.68 16.74
C ASP A 90 14.05 -9.50 17.19
N THR A 91 13.92 -10.84 17.32
CA THR A 91 15.03 -11.74 17.66
C THR A 91 15.48 -12.60 16.48
N ILE A 92 14.64 -13.56 16.00
CA ILE A 92 15.06 -14.56 14.99
C ILE A 92 15.32 -13.90 13.63
N TYR A 93 14.35 -13.09 13.14
CA TYR A 93 14.51 -12.41 11.86
C TYR A 93 15.62 -11.36 11.92
N ALA A 94 15.64 -10.54 12.96
CA ALA A 94 16.65 -9.48 13.12
C ALA A 94 18.07 -10.04 13.09
N GLU A 95 18.34 -11.14 13.80
CA GLU A 95 19.64 -11.81 13.79
C GLU A 95 19.96 -12.46 12.43
N GLY A 96 18.96 -13.10 11.79
CA GLY A 96 19.14 -13.68 10.46
C GLY A 96 19.48 -12.63 9.41
N GLN A 97 18.77 -11.49 9.41
CA GLN A 97 19.05 -10.36 8.53
C GLN A 97 20.42 -9.72 8.84
N ARG A 98 20.74 -9.51 10.12
CA ARG A 98 22.03 -8.95 10.55
C ARG A 98 23.20 -9.79 10.00
N ARG A 99 23.18 -11.11 10.20
CA ARG A 99 24.22 -12.02 9.69
C ARG A 99 24.32 -12.00 8.17
N TYR A 100 23.19 -11.97 7.49
CA TYR A 100 23.16 -11.85 6.02
C TYR A 100 23.83 -10.54 5.56
N VAL A 101 23.44 -9.39 6.14
CA VAL A 101 24.02 -8.09 5.81
C VAL A 101 25.50 -8.03 6.14
N GLU A 102 25.95 -8.63 7.26
CA GLU A 102 27.38 -8.72 7.63
C GLU A 102 28.20 -9.53 6.61
N SER A 103 27.60 -10.51 5.95
CA SER A 103 28.26 -11.31 4.90
C SER A 103 28.50 -10.54 3.59
N LEU A 104 27.82 -9.40 3.40
CA LEU A 104 27.92 -8.59 2.18
C LEU A 104 29.18 -7.69 2.21
N SER A 105 29.55 -7.17 1.03
CA SER A 105 30.66 -6.21 0.89
C SER A 105 30.45 -4.95 1.76
N SER A 106 31.54 -4.28 2.17
CA SER A 106 31.47 -3.04 2.95
C SER A 106 30.66 -1.94 2.27
N TYR A 107 30.71 -1.88 0.93
CA TYR A 107 29.91 -0.97 0.12
C TYR A 107 28.39 -1.26 0.25
N ALA A 108 27.97 -2.52 0.09
CA ALA A 108 26.58 -2.91 0.23
C ALA A 108 26.02 -2.68 1.66
N ARG A 109 26.86 -2.89 2.68
CA ARG A 109 26.50 -2.64 4.08
C ARG A 109 26.18 -1.18 4.39
N GLN A 110 26.87 -0.23 3.73
CA GLN A 110 26.58 1.21 3.89
C GLN A 110 25.19 1.60 3.43
N PHE A 111 24.62 0.89 2.43
CA PHE A 111 23.27 1.17 1.92
C PHE A 111 22.15 0.44 2.68
N LEU A 112 22.44 -0.73 3.28
CA LEU A 112 21.42 -1.57 3.91
C LEU A 112 21.20 -1.26 5.39
N GLY A 113 22.15 -0.51 6.02
CA GLY A 113 22.13 -0.23 7.46
C GLY A 113 22.37 -1.51 8.29
N LEU A 114 23.16 -1.43 9.32
CA LEU A 114 23.31 -2.51 10.28
C LEU A 114 22.17 -2.41 11.30
N LYS A 115 21.40 -3.48 11.46
CA LYS A 115 20.50 -3.62 12.61
C LYS A 115 21.33 -3.87 13.87
N GLU A 116 20.87 -3.35 14.99
CA GLU A 116 21.44 -3.68 16.30
C GLU A 116 21.33 -5.18 16.54
N LYS A 117 22.30 -5.74 17.28
CA LYS A 117 22.25 -7.14 17.68
C LYS A 117 21.11 -7.30 18.69
N PRO A 118 20.15 -8.23 18.46
CA PRO A 118 19.11 -8.47 19.44
C PRO A 118 19.67 -9.01 20.76
N ASP A 119 18.94 -8.77 21.85
CA ASP A 119 19.30 -9.30 23.18
C ASP A 119 19.01 -10.80 23.24
N VAL A 120 19.99 -11.57 22.78
CA VAL A 120 19.99 -13.05 22.74
C VAL A 120 21.41 -13.57 22.92
N ASP A 121 21.56 -14.66 23.65
CA ASP A 121 22.88 -15.26 23.88
C ASP A 121 23.44 -15.83 22.58
N SER A 122 22.71 -16.74 21.93
CA SER A 122 23.07 -17.27 20.61
C SER A 122 21.87 -17.76 19.83
N ILE A 123 21.98 -17.74 18.49
CA ILE A 123 21.07 -18.46 17.59
C ILE A 123 21.92 -19.27 16.60
N ASP A 124 21.73 -20.59 16.60
CA ASP A 124 22.45 -21.51 15.72
C ASP A 124 21.51 -22.03 14.63
N GLY A 125 22.07 -22.39 13.47
CA GLY A 125 21.30 -22.99 12.36
C GLY A 125 20.46 -22.04 11.54
N LEU A 126 20.61 -20.71 11.65
CA LEU A 126 19.86 -19.77 10.83
C LEU A 126 20.19 -19.89 9.34
N SER A 127 19.13 -19.90 8.52
CA SER A 127 19.20 -19.70 7.07
C SER A 127 19.01 -18.20 6.74
N PRO A 128 19.33 -17.76 5.51
CA PRO A 128 18.94 -16.41 5.05
C PRO A 128 17.46 -16.17 5.30
N ALA A 129 17.12 -15.08 5.99
CA ALA A 129 15.75 -14.82 6.43
C ALA A 129 15.07 -13.75 5.58
N ILE A 130 13.83 -14.01 5.16
CA ILE A 130 12.94 -13.07 4.44
C ILE A 130 11.69 -12.85 5.28
N SER A 131 11.41 -11.58 5.62
CA SER A 131 10.17 -11.19 6.29
C SER A 131 9.13 -10.71 5.31
N ILE A 132 7.89 -11.16 5.51
CA ILE A 132 6.70 -10.70 4.78
C ILE A 132 5.72 -10.13 5.82
N ASP A 133 5.95 -8.87 6.20
CA ASP A 133 5.16 -8.15 7.19
C ASP A 133 3.96 -7.41 6.58
N GLN A 134 3.00 -7.04 7.42
CA GLN A 134 1.81 -6.30 7.04
C GLN A 134 2.06 -4.78 6.91
N LYS A 135 3.02 -4.23 7.65
CA LYS A 135 3.16 -2.76 7.87
C LYS A 135 3.69 -1.97 6.68
N SER A 136 4.27 -2.59 5.67
CA SER A 136 4.96 -1.89 4.59
C SER A 136 4.13 -1.79 3.30
N THR A 137 2.97 -1.13 3.34
CA THR A 137 2.30 -0.70 2.10
C THR A 137 3.12 0.42 1.46
N SER A 138 3.45 0.27 0.18
CA SER A 138 4.16 1.31 -0.56
C SER A 138 3.25 2.51 -0.74
N ASN A 139 3.61 3.65 -0.16
CA ASN A 139 2.92 4.93 -0.38
C ASN A 139 3.30 5.58 -1.73
N ASN A 140 4.05 4.88 -2.58
CA ASN A 140 4.45 5.41 -3.88
C ASN A 140 3.28 5.25 -4.89
N PRO A 141 2.66 6.34 -5.36
CA PRO A 141 1.51 6.28 -6.27
C PRO A 141 1.87 5.76 -7.66
N ARG A 142 3.16 5.59 -7.95
CA ARG A 142 3.66 4.98 -9.20
C ARG A 142 3.80 3.47 -9.12
N SER A 143 3.74 2.88 -7.93
CA SER A 143 3.75 1.43 -7.78
C SER A 143 2.37 0.85 -8.08
N THR A 144 2.32 -0.21 -8.87
CA THR A 144 1.10 -0.97 -9.19
C THR A 144 1.31 -2.46 -8.91
N VAL A 145 0.23 -3.22 -8.86
CA VAL A 145 0.32 -4.70 -8.74
C VAL A 145 1.27 -5.25 -9.81
N GLY A 146 1.10 -4.84 -11.06
CA GLY A 146 1.95 -5.30 -12.18
C GLY A 146 3.42 -4.94 -12.03
N THR A 147 3.76 -3.76 -11.49
CA THR A 147 5.17 -3.37 -11.27
C THR A 147 5.79 -4.06 -10.05
N THR A 148 5.02 -4.26 -8.98
CA THR A 148 5.48 -4.93 -7.76
C THR A 148 5.76 -6.42 -8.01
N THR A 149 5.00 -7.06 -8.90
CA THR A 149 5.15 -8.47 -9.29
C THR A 149 6.07 -8.68 -10.50
N GLU A 150 6.66 -7.61 -11.03
CA GLU A 150 7.48 -7.59 -12.26
C GLU A 150 6.73 -8.02 -13.54
N ILE A 151 5.44 -8.36 -13.46
CA ILE A 151 4.63 -8.75 -14.62
C ILE A 151 4.62 -7.63 -15.66
N TYR A 152 4.55 -6.36 -15.22
CA TYR A 152 4.54 -5.20 -16.09
C TYR A 152 5.83 -5.07 -16.93
N ASP A 153 6.97 -5.52 -16.41
CA ASP A 153 8.23 -5.49 -17.15
C ASP A 153 8.22 -6.49 -18.31
N TYR A 154 7.65 -7.67 -18.10
CA TYR A 154 7.42 -8.64 -19.18
C TYR A 154 6.37 -8.15 -20.17
N LEU A 155 5.31 -7.47 -19.72
CA LEU A 155 4.31 -6.86 -20.63
C LEU A 155 4.94 -5.81 -21.54
N ARG A 156 5.77 -4.92 -21.00
CA ARG A 156 6.49 -3.91 -21.80
C ARG A 156 7.35 -4.56 -22.88
N LEU A 157 8.01 -5.64 -22.52
CA LEU A 157 8.84 -6.40 -23.47
C LEU A 157 7.98 -7.09 -24.53
N LEU A 158 6.86 -7.69 -24.14
CA LEU A 158 5.91 -8.34 -25.04
C LEU A 158 5.37 -7.35 -26.08
N PHE A 159 4.86 -6.20 -25.64
CA PHE A 159 4.34 -5.14 -26.51
C PHE A 159 5.40 -4.54 -27.43
N ALA A 160 6.64 -4.40 -26.96
CA ALA A 160 7.74 -3.91 -27.79
C ALA A 160 8.19 -4.90 -28.89
N LYS A 161 8.04 -6.21 -28.66
CA LYS A 161 8.55 -7.25 -29.57
C LYS A 161 7.48 -7.85 -30.46
N ALA A 162 6.25 -7.98 -30.00
CA ALA A 162 5.14 -8.63 -30.69
C ALA A 162 3.89 -7.76 -30.86
N GLY A 163 3.93 -6.50 -30.40
CA GLY A 163 2.81 -5.58 -30.54
C GLY A 163 2.67 -5.02 -31.95
N THR A 164 1.43 -4.87 -32.38
CA THR A 164 1.05 -4.31 -33.69
C THR A 164 0.79 -2.80 -33.52
N PRO A 165 1.59 -1.94 -34.16
CA PRO A 165 1.44 -0.48 -34.03
C PRO A 165 0.30 0.05 -34.92
N HIS A 166 -0.47 0.99 -34.36
CA HIS A 166 -1.49 1.74 -35.07
C HIS A 166 -1.19 3.24 -34.99
N CYS A 167 -1.78 4.01 -35.90
CA CYS A 167 -1.62 5.46 -35.86
C CYS A 167 -2.45 6.06 -34.72
N PRO A 168 -1.84 6.85 -33.80
CA PRO A 168 -2.57 7.43 -32.66
C PRO A 168 -3.64 8.46 -33.07
N ILE A 169 -3.59 8.96 -34.33
CA ILE A 169 -4.53 9.96 -34.85
C ILE A 169 -5.71 9.30 -35.57
N CYS A 170 -5.45 8.35 -36.45
CA CYS A 170 -6.50 7.75 -37.30
C CYS A 170 -6.75 6.26 -37.06
N GLY A 171 -6.03 5.60 -36.18
CA GLY A 171 -6.19 4.17 -35.87
C GLY A 171 -5.73 3.20 -36.97
N SER A 172 -5.25 3.67 -38.11
CA SER A 172 -4.83 2.81 -39.18
C SER A 172 -3.58 2.02 -38.81
N LEU A 173 -3.50 0.76 -39.28
CA LEU A 173 -2.32 -0.09 -39.11
C LEU A 173 -1.08 0.59 -39.68
N ILE A 174 0.00 0.62 -38.93
CA ILE A 174 1.27 1.16 -39.37
C ILE A 174 2.09 0.03 -39.98
N SER A 175 2.19 0.06 -41.33
CA SER A 175 3.00 -0.88 -42.11
C SER A 175 4.24 -0.18 -42.67
N GLY A 176 5.21 -0.97 -43.11
CA GLY A 176 6.39 -0.45 -43.81
C GLY A 176 5.99 0.31 -45.08
N GLU A 177 6.55 1.51 -45.26
CA GLU A 177 6.29 2.33 -46.42
C GLU A 177 7.41 2.09 -47.46
N SER A 178 7.05 1.66 -48.67
CA SER A 178 8.02 1.49 -49.75
C SER A 178 8.59 2.85 -50.16
N VAL A 179 9.84 2.87 -50.63
CA VAL A 179 10.49 4.07 -51.20
C VAL A 179 9.58 4.74 -52.25
N THR A 180 8.94 3.95 -53.09
CA THR A 180 7.98 4.44 -54.09
C THR A 180 6.81 5.21 -53.52
N ASN A 181 6.23 4.75 -52.37
CA ASN A 181 5.14 5.43 -51.71
C ASN A 181 5.60 6.71 -51.02
N ILE A 182 6.80 6.70 -50.38
CA ILE A 182 7.37 7.92 -49.76
C ILE A 182 7.59 8.98 -50.82
N VAL A 183 8.20 8.63 -51.96
CA VAL A 183 8.42 9.55 -53.10
C VAL A 183 7.09 10.09 -53.62
N LYS A 184 6.09 9.21 -53.86
CA LYS A 184 4.77 9.62 -54.30
C LYS A 184 4.12 10.64 -53.36
N ARG A 185 4.28 10.45 -52.06
CA ARG A 185 3.74 11.34 -51.02
C ARG A 185 4.47 12.66 -51.00
N ILE A 186 5.81 12.70 -51.13
CA ILE A 186 6.59 13.92 -51.22
C ILE A 186 6.17 14.72 -52.48
N MET A 187 6.03 14.01 -53.62
CA MET A 187 5.60 14.65 -54.88
C MET A 187 4.14 15.16 -54.83
N SER A 188 3.29 14.68 -53.91
CA SER A 188 1.92 15.17 -53.76
C SER A 188 1.83 16.42 -52.88
N MET A 189 2.93 16.87 -52.26
CA MET A 189 2.99 18.14 -51.54
C MET A 189 2.96 19.32 -52.55
N GLU A 190 2.86 20.54 -52.03
CA GLU A 190 2.78 21.78 -52.84
C GLU A 190 3.99 21.90 -53.80
N GLN A 191 3.71 22.02 -55.09
CA GLN A 191 4.72 22.18 -56.12
C GLN A 191 5.48 23.50 -55.94
N GLY A 192 6.79 23.54 -56.25
CA GLY A 192 7.67 24.66 -56.03
C GLY A 192 8.23 24.77 -54.60
N SER A 193 7.70 24.01 -53.63
CA SER A 193 8.22 23.98 -52.28
C SER A 193 9.61 23.35 -52.17
N ARG A 194 10.41 23.85 -51.19
CA ARG A 194 11.77 23.32 -50.97
C ARG A 194 11.75 22.19 -49.95
N VAL A 195 12.50 21.11 -50.23
CA VAL A 195 12.68 19.98 -49.34
C VAL A 195 14.17 19.69 -49.09
N ILE A 196 14.50 19.32 -47.86
CA ILE A 196 15.82 18.83 -47.49
C ILE A 196 15.64 17.42 -46.99
N ILE A 197 16.38 16.49 -47.58
CA ILE A 197 16.33 15.08 -47.23
C ILE A 197 17.47 14.80 -46.24
N LEU A 198 17.14 14.30 -45.08
CA LEU A 198 18.08 14.03 -44.01
C LEU A 198 18.07 12.54 -43.64
N ALA A 199 19.29 12.00 -43.38
CA ALA A 199 19.43 10.65 -42.83
C ALA A 199 19.85 10.74 -41.37
N PRO A 200 19.02 10.31 -40.41
CA PRO A 200 19.36 10.34 -38.98
C PRO A 200 20.37 9.24 -38.62
N VAL A 201 21.56 9.67 -38.12
CA VAL A 201 22.64 8.74 -37.72
C VAL A 201 22.66 8.55 -36.21
N ILE A 202 22.50 9.63 -35.48
CA ILE A 202 22.38 9.67 -34.03
C ILE A 202 21.09 10.40 -33.66
N VAL A 203 20.30 9.85 -32.74
CA VAL A 203 19.05 10.47 -32.29
C VAL A 203 19.00 10.38 -30.76
N ASP A 204 18.99 11.55 -30.09
CA ASP A 204 18.81 11.73 -28.63
C ASP A 204 19.77 10.85 -27.78
N GLN A 205 21.07 10.78 -28.17
CA GLN A 205 22.08 10.00 -27.48
C GLN A 205 23.17 10.88 -26.87
N LYS A 206 23.61 10.55 -25.64
CA LYS A 206 24.75 11.20 -24.98
C LYS A 206 26.07 10.72 -25.56
N GLY A 207 27.01 11.61 -25.73
CA GLY A 207 28.35 11.26 -26.20
C GLY A 207 29.01 12.35 -27.03
N TRP A 208 30.29 12.21 -27.32
CA TRP A 208 31.04 13.13 -28.18
C TRP A 208 30.77 12.92 -29.67
N HIS A 209 30.29 11.75 -30.05
CA HIS A 209 29.94 11.32 -31.43
C HIS A 209 30.95 11.66 -32.52
N ARG A 210 32.21 11.86 -32.17
CA ARG A 210 33.29 12.29 -33.10
C ARG A 210 33.51 11.25 -34.20
N GLN A 211 33.46 9.98 -33.85
CA GLN A 211 33.66 8.90 -34.86
C GLN A 211 32.56 8.94 -35.92
N GLN A 212 31.31 9.16 -35.55
CA GLN A 212 30.19 9.26 -36.47
C GLN A 212 30.30 10.47 -37.39
N ILE A 213 30.77 11.60 -36.90
CA ILE A 213 31.05 12.80 -37.73
C ILE A 213 32.18 12.52 -38.74
N LEU A 214 33.24 11.82 -38.32
CA LEU A 214 34.30 11.39 -39.20
C LEU A 214 33.82 10.40 -40.28
N ASP A 215 32.89 9.49 -39.92
CA ASP A 215 32.32 8.54 -40.88
C ASP A 215 31.41 9.25 -41.91
N ILE A 216 30.70 10.31 -41.54
CA ILE A 216 29.95 11.18 -42.46
C ILE A 216 30.90 11.80 -43.47
N LYS A 217 32.06 12.31 -43.02
CA LYS A 217 33.09 12.93 -43.84
C LYS A 217 33.70 11.90 -44.82
N LYS A 218 34.00 10.69 -44.36
CA LYS A 218 34.55 9.59 -45.22
C LYS A 218 33.58 9.15 -46.31
N ASN A 219 32.28 9.29 -46.09
CA ASN A 219 31.23 8.97 -47.09
C ASN A 219 30.92 10.15 -48.01
N ASN A 220 31.77 11.18 -48.05
CA ASN A 220 31.70 12.34 -48.97
C ASN A 220 30.46 13.21 -48.83
N PHE A 221 29.77 13.20 -47.67
CA PHE A 221 28.71 14.13 -47.42
C PHE A 221 29.29 15.49 -47.01
N ARG A 222 28.71 16.56 -47.59
CA ARG A 222 29.23 17.92 -47.39
C ARG A 222 28.62 18.64 -46.20
N ARG A 223 27.41 18.23 -45.77
CA ARG A 223 26.65 18.92 -44.68
C ARG A 223 26.00 17.91 -43.74
N ALA A 224 25.93 18.32 -42.47
CA ALA A 224 25.19 17.62 -41.43
C ALA A 224 24.28 18.59 -40.70
N ARG A 225 23.18 18.10 -40.15
CA ARG A 225 22.38 18.86 -39.14
C ARG A 225 22.70 18.27 -37.77
N ILE A 226 23.21 19.13 -36.87
CA ILE A 226 23.52 18.78 -35.49
C ILE A 226 22.66 19.64 -34.59
N ASP A 227 21.87 19.01 -33.72
CA ASP A 227 20.94 19.65 -32.78
C ASP A 227 20.07 20.72 -33.44
N GLY A 228 19.55 20.39 -34.63
CA GLY A 228 18.67 21.27 -35.41
C GLY A 228 19.41 22.29 -36.32
N LYS A 229 20.75 22.47 -36.22
CA LYS A 229 21.50 23.43 -37.02
C LYS A 229 22.23 22.73 -38.18
N ILE A 230 22.00 23.21 -39.41
CA ILE A 230 22.70 22.71 -40.59
C ILE A 230 24.04 23.42 -40.75
N MET A 231 25.14 22.67 -40.85
CA MET A 231 26.51 23.15 -40.98
C MET A 231 27.33 22.31 -41.93
N LEU A 232 28.51 22.78 -42.36
CA LEU A 232 29.46 21.97 -43.11
C LEU A 232 30.05 20.87 -42.22
N VAL A 233 30.30 19.69 -42.78
CA VAL A 233 30.89 18.57 -42.03
C VAL A 233 32.28 18.93 -41.49
N GLU A 234 33.03 19.80 -42.19
CA GLU A 234 34.33 20.33 -41.74
C GLU A 234 34.23 21.22 -40.52
N GLU A 235 33.11 21.92 -40.36
CA GLU A 235 32.80 22.73 -39.17
C GLU A 235 32.30 21.80 -38.03
N ALA A 236 31.49 20.82 -38.34
CA ALA A 236 31.00 19.78 -37.45
C ALA A 236 32.15 18.97 -36.80
N ASP A 237 33.21 18.69 -37.57
CA ASP A 237 34.41 17.94 -37.13
C ASP A 237 35.19 18.72 -36.05
N LYS A 238 35.05 20.06 -36.02
CA LYS A 238 35.70 20.95 -35.04
C LYS A 238 34.83 21.23 -33.81
N LEU A 239 33.54 20.80 -33.81
CA LEU A 239 32.64 20.98 -32.71
C LEU A 239 32.98 20.02 -31.56
N ASP A 240 33.16 20.57 -30.37
CA ASP A 240 33.29 19.79 -29.14
C ASP A 240 31.90 19.60 -28.48
N LEU A 241 31.25 18.49 -28.81
CA LEU A 241 29.93 18.17 -28.29
C LEU A 241 30.05 17.76 -26.81
N ASN A 242 29.12 18.24 -25.98
CA ASN A 242 29.14 17.94 -24.56
C ASN A 242 28.72 16.47 -24.29
N LYS A 243 29.65 15.69 -23.72
CA LYS A 243 29.42 14.26 -23.40
C LYS A 243 28.19 14.00 -22.52
N GLN A 244 27.80 14.98 -21.70
CA GLN A 244 26.69 14.82 -20.74
C GLN A 244 25.32 15.16 -21.35
N GLU A 245 25.32 15.85 -22.48
CA GLU A 245 24.10 16.25 -23.19
C GLU A 245 23.73 15.23 -24.26
N LYS A 246 22.47 15.23 -24.65
CA LYS A 246 21.96 14.38 -25.71
C LYS A 246 22.02 15.13 -27.02
N HIS A 247 22.54 14.47 -28.05
CA HIS A 247 22.73 15.05 -29.36
C HIS A 247 21.95 14.28 -30.44
N THR A 248 21.52 15.01 -31.47
CA THR A 248 20.92 14.45 -32.68
C THR A 248 21.74 14.87 -33.87
N ILE A 249 22.27 13.88 -34.62
CA ILE A 249 23.14 14.10 -35.80
C ILE A 249 22.48 13.45 -37.02
N GLU A 250 22.24 14.25 -38.05
CA GLU A 250 21.59 13.85 -39.28
C GLU A 250 22.44 14.29 -40.48
N ILE A 251 22.59 13.41 -41.46
CA ILE A 251 23.28 13.70 -42.74
C ILE A 251 22.32 14.46 -43.62
N VAL A 252 22.72 15.56 -44.19
CA VAL A 252 22.01 16.26 -45.26
C VAL A 252 22.34 15.53 -46.57
N VAL A 253 21.42 14.70 -47.07
CA VAL A 253 21.59 13.91 -48.28
C VAL A 253 21.43 14.75 -49.53
N ASP A 254 20.31 15.46 -49.64
CA ASP A 254 20.06 16.35 -50.79
C ASP A 254 19.11 17.51 -50.42
N ARG A 255 19.06 18.54 -51.29
CA ARG A 255 18.22 19.69 -51.23
C ARG A 255 17.55 19.87 -52.61
N LEU A 256 16.24 19.76 -52.66
CA LEU A 256 15.48 19.73 -53.87
C LEU A 256 14.25 20.66 -53.80
N THR A 257 13.76 21.05 -54.98
CA THR A 257 12.43 21.64 -55.16
C THR A 257 11.48 20.56 -55.64
N ILE A 258 10.26 20.57 -55.13
CA ILE A 258 9.23 19.60 -55.55
C ILE A 258 8.75 19.94 -56.96
N GLU A 259 9.29 19.29 -57.99
CA GLU A 259 8.99 19.41 -59.41
C GLU A 259 9.08 18.05 -60.06
N GLU A 260 8.31 17.77 -61.12
CA GLU A 260 8.30 16.48 -61.77
C GLU A 260 9.69 16.14 -62.38
N GLU A 261 10.44 17.14 -62.80
CA GLU A 261 11.83 17.00 -63.32
C GLU A 261 12.81 16.46 -62.26
N ASN A 262 12.55 16.76 -60.99
CA ASN A 262 13.40 16.33 -59.86
C ASN A 262 13.03 14.97 -59.30
N LYS A 263 12.03 14.27 -59.83
CA LYS A 263 11.50 13.02 -59.31
C LYS A 263 12.54 11.90 -59.22
N GLN A 264 13.34 11.69 -60.26
CA GLN A 264 14.36 10.66 -60.26
C GLN A 264 15.46 10.92 -59.22
N ARG A 265 15.89 12.18 -59.10
CA ARG A 265 16.85 12.62 -58.09
C ARG A 265 16.27 12.51 -56.66
N LEU A 266 14.98 12.72 -56.50
CA LEU A 266 14.29 12.50 -55.24
C LEU A 266 14.30 11.02 -54.83
N VAL A 267 14.05 10.09 -55.81
CA VAL A 267 14.15 8.65 -55.55
C VAL A 267 15.53 8.25 -55.04
N GLU A 268 16.58 8.70 -55.74
CA GLU A 268 17.96 8.42 -55.35
C GLU A 268 18.32 8.99 -53.99
N ALA A 269 17.89 10.23 -53.70
CA ALA A 269 18.11 10.86 -52.41
C ALA A 269 17.37 10.13 -51.26
N VAL A 270 16.16 9.65 -51.48
CA VAL A 270 15.38 8.85 -50.51
C VAL A 270 16.05 7.50 -50.27
N GLU A 271 16.53 6.82 -51.30
CA GLU A 271 17.24 5.54 -51.15
C GLU A 271 18.54 5.71 -50.36
N VAL A 272 19.33 6.72 -50.66
CA VAL A 272 20.57 7.05 -49.95
C VAL A 272 20.25 7.39 -48.50
N ALA A 273 19.22 8.22 -48.24
CA ALA A 273 18.82 8.57 -46.90
C ALA A 273 18.39 7.36 -46.07
N MET A 274 17.60 6.44 -46.67
CA MET A 274 17.19 5.19 -46.03
C MET A 274 18.38 4.27 -45.72
N LYS A 275 19.37 4.18 -46.61
CA LYS A 275 20.58 3.38 -46.39
C LYS A 275 21.39 3.88 -45.19
N PHE A 276 21.67 5.20 -45.09
CA PHE A 276 22.50 5.75 -44.03
C PHE A 276 21.71 5.98 -42.74
N GLY A 277 20.42 6.25 -42.85
CA GLY A 277 19.52 6.44 -41.72
C GLY A 277 18.95 5.14 -41.10
N LYS A 278 19.45 3.96 -41.57
CA LYS A 278 18.96 2.63 -41.13
C LYS A 278 17.44 2.53 -41.26
N ASP A 279 16.97 2.64 -42.54
CA ASP A 279 15.55 2.62 -42.90
C ASP A 279 14.71 3.81 -42.40
N LYS A 280 15.36 4.87 -41.93
CA LYS A 280 14.73 6.14 -41.49
C LYS A 280 15.14 7.29 -42.36
N LEU A 281 14.21 8.21 -42.60
CA LEU A 281 14.42 9.46 -43.32
C LEU A 281 13.70 10.60 -42.62
N VAL A 282 14.33 11.76 -42.53
CA VAL A 282 13.72 13.01 -42.05
C VAL A 282 13.63 13.98 -43.23
N LEU A 283 12.44 14.50 -43.47
CA LEU A 283 12.20 15.49 -44.50
C LEU A 283 11.92 16.84 -43.84
N LEU A 284 12.74 17.84 -44.17
CA LEU A 284 12.42 19.23 -43.85
C LEU A 284 11.72 19.85 -45.07
N TYR A 285 10.48 20.21 -44.92
CA TYR A 285 9.65 20.82 -45.94
C TYR A 285 9.51 22.31 -45.62
N THR A 286 9.74 23.17 -46.61
CA THR A 286 9.53 24.61 -46.50
C THR A 286 8.59 25.05 -47.59
N ASN A 287 7.41 25.53 -47.26
CA ASN A 287 6.42 26.03 -48.24
C ASN A 287 6.83 27.40 -48.83
N GLU A 288 6.14 27.87 -49.85
CA GLU A 288 6.41 29.18 -50.43
C GLU A 288 6.31 30.36 -49.47
N LYS A 289 5.56 30.22 -48.38
CA LYS A 289 5.40 31.24 -47.32
C LYS A 289 6.50 31.19 -46.27
N GLY A 290 7.50 30.30 -46.43
CA GLY A 290 8.63 30.15 -45.51
C GLY A 290 8.34 29.40 -44.23
N VAL A 291 7.20 28.72 -44.13
CA VAL A 291 6.87 27.87 -42.98
C VAL A 291 7.58 26.51 -43.09
N GLU A 292 8.43 26.21 -42.11
CA GLU A 292 9.14 24.95 -42.03
C GLU A 292 8.33 23.88 -41.27
N GLN A 293 8.25 22.67 -41.87
CA GLN A 293 7.65 21.48 -41.26
C GLN A 293 8.61 20.29 -41.36
N THR A 294 8.65 19.45 -40.36
CA THR A 294 9.52 18.27 -40.33
C THR A 294 8.64 17.02 -40.38
N PHE A 295 8.89 16.16 -41.38
CA PHE A 295 8.26 14.85 -41.54
C PHE A 295 9.29 13.76 -41.32
N GLN A 296 8.90 12.69 -40.63
CA GLN A 296 9.75 11.50 -40.46
C GLN A 296 9.12 10.31 -41.19
N TYR A 297 9.92 9.61 -41.96
CA TYR A 297 9.52 8.41 -42.68
C TYR A 297 10.41 7.22 -42.28
N ASN A 298 9.79 6.03 -42.22
CA ASN A 298 10.50 4.80 -41.89
C ASN A 298 10.01 3.71 -42.85
N LYS A 299 10.96 3.05 -43.56
CA LYS A 299 10.62 1.96 -44.47
C LYS A 299 9.77 0.88 -43.82
N ASN A 300 9.95 0.66 -42.53
CA ASN A 300 9.26 -0.38 -41.77
C ASN A 300 8.02 0.07 -41.00
N ARG A 301 7.77 1.38 -40.83
CA ARG A 301 6.68 1.89 -39.98
C ARG A 301 6.23 3.31 -40.34
N ALA A 302 5.19 3.44 -41.17
CA ALA A 302 4.58 4.74 -41.47
C ALA A 302 3.05 4.66 -41.51
N CYS A 303 2.36 5.75 -41.17
CA CYS A 303 0.90 5.82 -41.30
C CYS A 303 0.51 5.95 -42.78
N PRO A 304 -0.38 5.11 -43.30
CA PRO A 304 -0.82 5.18 -44.69
C PRO A 304 -1.55 6.51 -45.02
N ASN A 305 -2.14 7.17 -44.01
CA ASN A 305 -2.87 8.44 -44.15
C ASN A 305 -1.99 9.69 -43.97
N GLY A 306 -0.68 9.56 -43.90
CA GLY A 306 0.22 10.71 -43.84
C GLY A 306 0.41 11.38 -42.49
N HIS A 307 -0.03 10.82 -41.39
CA HIS A 307 0.11 11.37 -40.04
C HIS A 307 1.52 11.21 -39.42
N GLY A 308 2.51 10.80 -40.23
CA GLY A 308 3.89 10.65 -39.79
C GLY A 308 4.24 9.21 -39.38
N THR A 309 5.45 9.10 -38.83
CA THR A 309 6.00 7.83 -38.33
C THR A 309 6.01 7.89 -36.81
N PRO A 310 5.40 6.93 -36.09
CA PRO A 310 5.59 6.86 -34.65
C PRO A 310 7.08 6.61 -34.38
N GLY A 311 7.58 7.15 -33.29
CA GLY A 311 8.95 6.91 -32.82
C GLY A 311 9.25 5.42 -32.64
N ASP A 312 10.50 5.09 -32.32
CA ASP A 312 10.89 3.70 -32.08
C ASP A 312 10.11 3.12 -30.89
N ILE A 313 9.43 2.00 -31.13
CA ILE A 313 8.68 1.26 -30.12
C ILE A 313 9.65 0.34 -29.39
N GLU A 314 10.11 0.79 -28.24
CA GLU A 314 10.99 0.04 -27.33
C GLU A 314 10.26 -0.24 -26.00
N ALA A 315 10.79 -1.16 -25.20
CA ALA A 315 10.19 -1.45 -23.89
C ALA A 315 10.09 -0.21 -22.96
N ARG A 316 11.00 0.77 -23.12
CA ARG A 316 10.92 2.06 -22.39
C ARG A 316 9.73 2.93 -22.81
N SER A 317 9.22 2.77 -24.03
CA SER A 317 8.04 3.51 -24.53
C SER A 317 6.75 3.11 -23.81
N PHE A 318 6.71 1.93 -23.20
CA PHE A 318 5.58 1.43 -22.39
C PHE A 318 5.79 1.64 -20.90
N SER A 319 6.83 2.36 -20.46
CA SER A 319 7.07 2.63 -19.04
C SER A 319 6.44 3.95 -18.65
N PHE A 320 5.46 3.92 -17.76
CA PHE A 320 4.89 5.15 -17.18
C PHE A 320 5.80 5.82 -16.13
N ASN A 321 6.91 5.16 -15.75
CA ASN A 321 7.97 5.73 -14.89
C ASN A 321 9.10 6.38 -15.72
N SER A 322 9.05 6.28 -17.04
CA SER A 322 10.03 6.87 -17.97
C SER A 322 9.41 8.06 -18.69
N PRO A 323 10.14 9.17 -18.87
CA PRO A 323 9.68 10.31 -19.69
C PRO A 323 9.31 9.93 -21.12
N HIS A 324 9.87 8.81 -21.65
CA HIS A 324 9.58 8.34 -23.02
C HIS A 324 8.18 7.74 -23.19
N GLY A 325 7.63 7.13 -22.14
CA GLY A 325 6.32 6.47 -22.18
C GLY A 325 5.24 7.16 -21.34
N ALA A 326 5.63 7.93 -20.31
CA ALA A 326 4.70 8.56 -19.40
C ALA A 326 3.83 9.63 -20.09
N CYS A 327 2.55 9.67 -19.77
CA CYS A 327 1.65 10.76 -20.18
C CYS A 327 2.22 12.11 -19.72
N ASN A 328 2.29 13.08 -20.62
CA ASN A 328 2.92 14.38 -20.34
C ASN A 328 2.19 15.16 -19.23
N ARG A 329 0.87 15.08 -19.15
CA ARG A 329 0.06 15.85 -18.21
C ARG A 329 0.16 15.32 -16.79
N CYS A 330 0.02 14.02 -16.58
CA CYS A 330 0.06 13.39 -15.26
C CYS A 330 1.42 12.78 -14.91
N SER A 331 2.43 12.91 -15.77
CA SER A 331 3.77 12.33 -15.57
C SER A 331 3.74 10.84 -15.17
N GLY A 332 2.80 10.08 -15.74
CA GLY A 332 2.65 8.63 -15.49
C GLY A 332 1.83 8.26 -14.25
N LEU A 333 1.20 9.22 -13.55
CA LEU A 333 0.38 8.95 -12.37
C LEU A 333 -1.02 8.42 -12.72
N GLY A 334 -1.54 8.74 -13.93
CA GLY A 334 -2.91 8.41 -14.33
C GLY A 334 -3.97 9.33 -13.72
N VAL A 335 -3.61 10.08 -12.69
CA VAL A 335 -4.46 11.06 -12.00
C VAL A 335 -3.75 12.42 -11.95
N VAL A 336 -4.53 13.48 -11.84
CA VAL A 336 -4.05 14.84 -11.57
C VAL A 336 -4.70 15.33 -10.29
N THR A 337 -3.91 15.96 -9.43
CA THR A 337 -4.42 16.61 -8.23
C THR A 337 -4.81 18.02 -8.60
N GLN A 338 -6.06 18.37 -8.45
CA GLN A 338 -6.60 19.69 -8.77
C GLN A 338 -7.39 20.22 -7.58
N ILE A 339 -7.46 21.55 -7.48
CA ILE A 339 -8.27 22.20 -6.46
C ILE A 339 -9.75 21.94 -6.77
N ASP A 340 -10.48 21.44 -5.78
CA ASP A 340 -11.91 21.17 -5.89
C ASP A 340 -12.71 22.39 -5.41
N ILE A 341 -13.56 22.89 -6.28
CA ILE A 341 -14.40 24.05 -5.98
C ILE A 341 -15.32 23.78 -4.80
N ASN A 342 -15.83 22.56 -4.65
CA ASN A 342 -16.71 22.19 -3.55
C ASN A 342 -15.98 22.19 -2.19
N LEU A 343 -14.69 21.89 -2.17
CA LEU A 343 -13.86 22.00 -0.96
C LEU A 343 -13.45 23.44 -0.65
N VAL A 344 -13.30 24.26 -1.69
CA VAL A 344 -13.01 25.71 -1.56
C VAL A 344 -14.24 26.46 -1.09
N ILE A 345 -15.44 26.07 -1.57
CA ILE A 345 -16.74 26.68 -1.24
C ILE A 345 -17.68 25.58 -0.76
N PRO A 346 -17.54 25.14 0.49
CA PRO A 346 -18.32 24.03 1.04
C PRO A 346 -19.78 24.40 1.29
N ASN A 347 -20.08 25.69 1.49
CA ASN A 347 -21.44 26.18 1.72
C ASN A 347 -21.77 27.36 0.78
N ASP A 348 -22.57 27.09 -0.23
CA ASP A 348 -22.98 28.04 -1.25
C ASP A 348 -24.09 29.01 -0.77
N THR A 349 -24.65 28.77 0.42
CA THR A 349 -25.63 29.68 1.02
C THR A 349 -24.99 30.92 1.63
N LEU A 350 -23.68 30.85 1.93
CA LEU A 350 -22.89 31.96 2.48
C LEU A 350 -22.46 32.92 1.34
N SER A 351 -22.29 34.18 1.72
CA SER A 351 -21.74 35.24 0.88
C SER A 351 -20.22 35.38 1.08
N LEU A 352 -19.56 36.20 0.22
CA LEU A 352 -18.13 36.50 0.37
C LEU A 352 -17.82 37.15 1.73
N ASN A 353 -18.70 38.03 2.21
CA ASN A 353 -18.58 38.67 3.53
C ASN A 353 -18.74 37.68 4.70
N GLU A 354 -19.50 36.61 4.52
CA GLU A 354 -19.71 35.56 5.51
C GLU A 354 -18.64 34.46 5.42
N GLY A 355 -17.66 34.61 4.50
CA GLY A 355 -16.53 33.69 4.37
C GLY A 355 -16.83 32.40 3.60
N CYS A 356 -17.64 32.45 2.54
CA CYS A 356 -17.93 31.30 1.70
C CYS A 356 -16.67 30.64 1.11
N ILE A 357 -15.57 31.38 0.91
CA ILE A 357 -14.30 30.86 0.43
C ILE A 357 -13.45 30.41 1.60
N ARG A 358 -13.50 29.16 1.94
CA ARG A 358 -12.85 28.55 3.12
C ARG A 358 -11.33 28.80 3.24
N PRO A 359 -10.50 28.70 2.18
CA PRO A 359 -9.08 29.02 2.26
C PRO A 359 -8.76 30.47 2.66
N LEU A 360 -9.72 31.37 2.53
CA LEU A 360 -9.60 32.80 2.84
C LEU A 360 -10.39 33.21 4.08
N SER A 361 -11.14 32.31 4.72
CA SER A 361 -12.02 32.62 5.86
C SER A 361 -11.28 33.09 7.12
N GLN A 362 -10.03 32.71 7.28
CA GLN A 362 -9.17 33.16 8.39
C GLN A 362 -8.50 34.52 8.15
N LEU A 363 -8.46 34.98 6.92
CA LEU A 363 -7.99 36.31 6.55
C LEU A 363 -9.13 37.27 6.72
N SER A 364 -9.37 37.66 7.98
CA SER A 364 -10.55 38.40 8.38
C SER A 364 -10.90 39.59 7.49
N ILE A 365 -12.10 39.64 7.21
CA ILE A 365 -13.07 40.45 6.50
C ILE A 365 -13.00 41.96 6.82
N THR A 366 -12.13 42.43 7.67
CA THR A 366 -12.04 43.85 8.06
C THR A 366 -10.78 44.52 7.54
N GLY A 367 -10.87 45.13 6.34
CA GLY A 367 -9.93 46.17 5.89
C GLY A 367 -8.64 45.70 5.22
N GLY A 368 -8.51 44.43 4.83
CA GLY A 368 -7.32 43.88 4.17
C GLY A 368 -7.30 44.10 2.65
N TRP A 369 -6.14 43.85 2.02
CA TRP A 369 -5.91 43.91 0.58
C TRP A 369 -6.93 43.07 -0.23
N LEU A 370 -7.29 41.89 0.28
CA LEU A 370 -8.26 40.97 -0.33
C LEU A 370 -9.66 41.58 -0.41
N THR A 371 -10.13 42.30 0.61
CA THR A 371 -11.44 42.96 0.63
C THR A 371 -11.53 44.01 -0.46
N LYS A 372 -10.48 44.86 -0.60
CA LYS A 372 -10.41 45.86 -1.65
C LYS A 372 -10.45 45.24 -3.06
N MET A 373 -9.84 44.08 -3.19
CA MET A 373 -9.78 43.37 -4.45
C MET A 373 -11.15 42.78 -4.83
N PHE A 374 -11.86 42.14 -3.88
CA PHE A 374 -13.23 41.68 -4.09
C PHE A 374 -14.22 42.82 -4.32
N GLU A 375 -14.04 43.98 -3.69
CA GLU A 375 -14.80 45.20 -3.96
C GLU A 375 -14.62 45.68 -5.41
N THR A 376 -13.41 45.62 -5.95
CA THR A 376 -13.11 45.98 -7.33
C THR A 376 -13.83 45.07 -8.34
N ILE A 377 -13.81 43.76 -8.08
CA ILE A 377 -14.50 42.75 -8.90
C ILE A 377 -15.99 42.90 -8.78
N SER A 378 -16.53 43.12 -7.58
CA SER A 378 -17.95 43.27 -7.34
C SER A 378 -18.54 44.49 -8.08
N LYS A 379 -17.79 45.61 -8.13
CA LYS A 379 -18.17 46.79 -8.92
C LYS A 379 -18.13 46.52 -10.41
N LYS A 380 -17.16 45.75 -10.91
CA LYS A 380 -17.01 45.48 -12.34
C LYS A 380 -18.05 44.50 -12.87
N PHE A 381 -18.46 43.52 -12.07
CA PHE A 381 -19.44 42.48 -12.45
C PHE A 381 -20.81 42.69 -11.82
N ASP A 382 -21.06 43.88 -11.25
CA ASP A 382 -22.33 44.32 -10.67
C ASP A 382 -22.99 43.32 -9.74
N PHE A 383 -22.28 42.97 -8.64
CA PHE A 383 -22.81 42.18 -7.53
C PHE A 383 -22.36 42.72 -6.17
N LYS A 384 -23.11 42.38 -5.10
CA LYS A 384 -22.75 42.77 -3.73
C LYS A 384 -21.97 41.66 -3.05
N LEU A 385 -20.97 42.00 -2.24
CA LEU A 385 -20.20 41.04 -1.47
C LEU A 385 -21.05 40.27 -0.43
N SER A 386 -22.25 40.76 -0.09
CA SER A 386 -23.26 40.11 0.74
C SER A 386 -24.21 39.18 -0.06
N THR A 387 -24.03 39.04 -1.39
CA THR A 387 -24.82 38.10 -2.18
C THR A 387 -24.38 36.66 -1.92
N PRO A 388 -25.30 35.75 -1.54
CA PRO A 388 -25.02 34.35 -1.39
C PRO A 388 -24.38 33.73 -2.65
N TRP A 389 -23.37 32.88 -2.49
CA TRP A 389 -22.64 32.30 -3.61
C TRP A 389 -23.52 31.62 -4.65
N ARG A 390 -24.58 30.89 -4.24
CA ARG A 390 -25.53 30.24 -5.15
C ARG A 390 -26.30 31.20 -6.05
N LYS A 391 -26.44 32.48 -5.64
CA LYS A 391 -27.15 33.52 -6.41
C LYS A 391 -26.27 34.29 -7.39
N LEU A 392 -24.96 34.10 -7.35
CA LEU A 392 -24.03 34.68 -8.31
C LEU A 392 -24.13 33.97 -9.64
N THR A 393 -23.97 34.72 -10.73
CA THR A 393 -23.91 34.17 -12.10
C THR A 393 -22.63 33.40 -12.32
N ASP A 394 -22.60 32.53 -13.31
CA ASP A 394 -21.38 31.74 -13.62
C ASP A 394 -20.20 32.63 -14.03
N GLU A 395 -20.48 33.76 -14.69
CA GLU A 395 -19.48 34.76 -15.06
C GLU A 395 -18.85 35.41 -13.81
N GLN A 396 -19.68 35.78 -12.81
CA GLN A 396 -19.24 36.34 -11.54
C GLN A 396 -18.44 35.32 -10.74
N LYS A 397 -18.89 34.07 -10.65
CA LYS A 397 -18.17 32.97 -10.01
C LYS A 397 -16.82 32.71 -10.67
N ASN A 398 -16.77 32.66 -12.00
CA ASN A 398 -15.54 32.46 -12.75
C ASN A 398 -14.54 33.61 -12.56
N ALA A 399 -14.99 34.87 -12.52
CA ALA A 399 -14.13 35.99 -12.24
C ALA A 399 -13.49 35.93 -10.85
N ILE A 400 -14.23 35.44 -9.83
CA ILE A 400 -13.72 35.27 -8.48
C ILE A 400 -12.74 34.08 -8.41
N LEU A 401 -13.08 32.93 -8.98
CA LEU A 401 -12.31 31.71 -8.89
C LEU A 401 -11.04 31.70 -9.75
N TYR A 402 -11.16 32.10 -11.00
CA TYR A 402 -10.09 31.98 -12.00
C TYR A 402 -9.41 33.30 -12.35
N GLY A 403 -9.95 34.41 -11.81
CA GLY A 403 -9.39 35.75 -11.98
C GLY A 403 -9.93 36.54 -13.15
N HIS A 404 -9.67 37.85 -13.10
CA HIS A 404 -9.98 38.80 -14.18
C HIS A 404 -9.04 40.02 -14.09
N GLY A 405 -8.46 40.44 -15.21
CA GLY A 405 -7.50 41.55 -15.24
C GLY A 405 -6.29 41.25 -14.37
N ASP A 406 -5.94 42.15 -13.45
CA ASP A 406 -4.80 41.97 -12.53
C ASP A 406 -5.09 41.03 -11.35
N TYR A 407 -6.30 40.55 -11.21
CA TYR A 407 -6.69 39.59 -10.18
C TYR A 407 -6.46 38.16 -10.65
N GLU A 408 -5.54 37.46 -9.97
CA GLU A 408 -5.13 36.09 -10.29
C GLU A 408 -6.25 35.05 -10.14
N GLY A 409 -7.22 35.28 -9.24
CA GLY A 409 -8.26 34.31 -8.87
C GLY A 409 -7.82 33.38 -7.74
N VAL A 410 -8.82 32.85 -7.00
CA VAL A 410 -8.59 31.99 -5.82
C VAL A 410 -7.88 30.70 -6.21
N ILE A 411 -8.33 30.02 -7.25
CA ILE A 411 -7.79 28.74 -7.71
C ILE A 411 -6.33 28.88 -8.13
N LYS A 412 -6.03 29.81 -9.02
CA LYS A 412 -4.66 30.06 -9.50
C LYS A 412 -3.72 30.48 -8.36
N ASN A 413 -4.22 31.29 -7.41
CA ASN A 413 -3.44 31.69 -6.23
C ASN A 413 -3.08 30.47 -5.36
N LEU A 414 -4.04 29.57 -5.08
CA LEU A 414 -3.79 28.36 -4.35
C LEU A 414 -2.82 27.43 -5.09
N GLU A 415 -2.97 27.25 -6.41
CA GLU A 415 -2.05 26.46 -7.23
C GLU A 415 -0.63 27.02 -7.24
N ARG A 416 -0.47 28.35 -7.35
CA ARG A 416 0.83 29.01 -7.28
C ARG A 416 1.45 28.81 -5.89
N ARG A 417 0.71 29.12 -4.83
CA ARG A 417 1.18 28.93 -3.44
C ARG A 417 1.58 27.48 -3.18
N TYR A 418 0.84 26.49 -3.68
CA TYR A 418 1.18 25.07 -3.56
C TYR A 418 2.54 24.74 -4.20
N ARG A 419 2.84 25.36 -5.36
CA ARG A 419 4.11 25.16 -6.06
C ARG A 419 5.30 25.87 -5.41
N GLU A 420 5.07 27.06 -4.85
CA GLU A 420 6.13 27.94 -4.35
C GLU A 420 6.44 27.74 -2.86
N THR A 421 5.50 27.18 -2.08
CA THR A 421 5.70 27.04 -0.63
C THR A 421 6.76 25.98 -0.29
N SER A 422 7.70 26.37 0.58
CA SER A 422 8.64 25.46 1.24
C SER A 422 8.13 24.90 2.58
N SER A 423 7.00 25.42 3.09
CA SER A 423 6.39 25.01 4.35
C SER A 423 5.47 23.79 4.16
N ASP A 424 5.81 22.67 4.80
CA ASP A 424 4.99 21.46 4.78
C ASP A 424 3.60 21.67 5.35
N THR A 425 3.46 22.54 6.36
CA THR A 425 2.15 22.86 6.97
C THR A 425 1.27 23.58 5.97
N SER A 426 1.80 24.61 5.30
CA SER A 426 1.05 25.37 4.27
C SER A 426 0.71 24.48 3.06
N ARG A 427 1.60 23.57 2.69
CA ARG A 427 1.34 22.62 1.61
C ARG A 427 0.18 21.68 1.96
N LYS A 428 0.19 21.10 3.16
CA LYS A 428 -0.90 20.23 3.65
C LYS A 428 -2.23 20.94 3.78
N ASP A 429 -2.20 22.21 4.20
CA ASP A 429 -3.40 23.04 4.26
C ASP A 429 -4.02 23.22 2.87
N ILE A 430 -3.22 23.55 1.86
CA ILE A 430 -3.70 23.65 0.48
C ILE A 430 -4.13 22.28 -0.08
N GLU A 431 -3.43 21.19 0.24
CA GLU A 431 -3.81 19.83 -0.15
C GLU A 431 -5.19 19.43 0.37
N SER A 432 -5.64 19.99 1.51
CA SER A 432 -6.98 19.75 2.04
C SER A 432 -8.12 20.26 1.12
N TYR A 433 -7.81 21.15 0.19
CA TYR A 433 -8.74 21.68 -0.84
C TYR A 433 -8.56 21.03 -2.21
N MET A 434 -7.74 19.98 -2.30
CA MET A 434 -7.45 19.29 -3.56
C MET A 434 -8.07 17.90 -3.58
N THR A 435 -8.54 17.49 -4.76
CA THR A 435 -8.99 16.12 -5.04
C THR A 435 -8.18 15.50 -6.17
N LYS A 436 -8.03 14.17 -6.12
CA LYS A 436 -7.42 13.40 -7.21
C LYS A 436 -8.50 13.11 -8.26
N GLN A 437 -8.30 13.60 -9.47
CA GLN A 437 -9.17 13.34 -10.61
C GLN A 437 -8.43 12.52 -11.67
N THR A 438 -9.16 11.68 -12.40
CA THR A 438 -8.59 10.94 -13.53
C THR A 438 -8.01 11.90 -14.56
N CYS A 439 -6.78 11.66 -15.00
CA CYS A 439 -6.13 12.51 -15.99
C CYS A 439 -6.96 12.59 -17.30
N PRO A 440 -7.39 13.77 -17.76
CA PRO A 440 -8.23 13.89 -18.93
C PRO A 440 -7.53 13.48 -20.23
N ASP A 441 -6.20 13.60 -20.31
CA ASP A 441 -5.44 13.26 -21.51
C ASP A 441 -5.28 11.74 -21.69
N CYS A 442 -4.82 11.02 -20.67
CA CYS A 442 -4.64 9.58 -20.75
C CYS A 442 -5.80 8.76 -20.17
N LYS A 443 -6.83 9.41 -19.62
CA LYS A 443 -8.02 8.75 -19.03
C LYS A 443 -7.67 7.64 -18.04
N GLY A 444 -6.61 7.83 -17.26
CA GLY A 444 -6.11 6.85 -16.29
C GLY A 444 -5.07 5.86 -16.83
N ALA A 445 -4.84 5.79 -18.14
CA ALA A 445 -3.93 4.83 -18.76
C ALA A 445 -2.44 5.07 -18.48
N ARG A 446 -2.05 6.22 -17.88
CA ARG A 446 -0.69 6.61 -17.46
C ARG A 446 0.32 6.81 -18.59
N LEU A 447 0.05 6.35 -19.80
CA LEU A 447 0.95 6.33 -20.96
C LEU A 447 0.56 7.40 -22.00
N ARG A 448 1.50 7.65 -22.92
CA ARG A 448 1.30 8.52 -24.08
C ARG A 448 0.39 7.83 -25.11
N PRO A 449 -0.30 8.61 -25.98
CA PRO A 449 -1.14 8.06 -27.05
C PRO A 449 -0.40 7.13 -28.01
N GLU A 450 0.88 7.41 -28.30
CA GLU A 450 1.72 6.59 -29.19
C GLU A 450 1.94 5.19 -28.63
N SER A 451 2.13 5.07 -27.29
CA SER A 451 2.28 3.78 -26.62
C SER A 451 0.95 3.03 -26.53
N LEU A 452 -0.16 3.76 -26.33
CA LEU A 452 -1.50 3.18 -26.27
C LEU A 452 -2.04 2.75 -27.64
N SER A 453 -1.46 3.25 -28.73
CA SER A 453 -1.83 2.84 -30.08
C SER A 453 -1.21 1.53 -30.53
N VAL A 454 -0.38 0.88 -29.70
CA VAL A 454 0.15 -0.46 -29.97
C VAL A 454 -0.75 -1.50 -29.32
N THR A 455 -1.20 -2.50 -30.09
CA THR A 455 -2.14 -3.53 -29.61
C THR A 455 -1.60 -4.95 -29.77
N ILE A 456 -2.12 -5.85 -28.95
CA ILE A 456 -1.98 -7.31 -29.06
C ILE A 456 -3.39 -7.87 -28.97
N SER A 457 -3.84 -8.61 -29.99
CA SER A 457 -5.24 -9.09 -30.09
C SER A 457 -6.25 -7.97 -29.81
N ASP A 458 -6.06 -6.83 -30.49
CA ASP A 458 -6.90 -5.62 -30.41
C ASP A 458 -6.92 -4.91 -29.02
N HIS A 459 -6.11 -5.35 -28.07
CA HIS A 459 -6.01 -4.71 -26.75
C HIS A 459 -4.67 -3.98 -26.59
N ASN A 460 -4.73 -2.75 -26.08
CA ASN A 460 -3.53 -2.03 -25.66
C ASN A 460 -3.08 -2.46 -24.25
N ILE A 461 -1.85 -2.09 -23.87
CA ILE A 461 -1.27 -2.50 -22.58
C ILE A 461 -2.10 -2.02 -21.36
N ALA A 462 -2.73 -0.84 -21.45
CA ALA A 462 -3.53 -0.32 -20.34
C ALA A 462 -4.85 -1.08 -20.19
N GLU A 463 -5.49 -1.46 -21.28
CA GLU A 463 -6.71 -2.29 -21.27
C GLU A 463 -6.45 -3.66 -20.64
N ILE A 464 -5.32 -4.30 -20.96
CA ILE A 464 -4.92 -5.56 -20.31
C ILE A 464 -4.68 -5.36 -18.82
N CYS A 465 -4.07 -4.22 -18.41
CA CYS A 465 -3.82 -3.93 -17.01
C CYS A 465 -5.10 -3.67 -16.18
N VAL A 466 -6.24 -3.38 -16.79
CA VAL A 466 -7.54 -3.19 -16.13
C VAL A 466 -8.30 -4.52 -15.99
N LEU A 467 -7.92 -5.56 -16.74
CA LEU A 467 -8.55 -6.87 -16.59
C LEU A 467 -8.27 -7.47 -15.20
N PRO A 468 -9.25 -8.13 -14.57
CA PRO A 468 -9.01 -8.97 -13.40
C PRO A 468 -7.99 -10.07 -13.72
N LEU A 469 -7.19 -10.47 -12.71
CA LEU A 469 -6.08 -11.42 -12.92
C LEU A 469 -6.51 -12.75 -13.54
N ASN A 470 -7.67 -13.28 -13.19
CA ASN A 470 -8.22 -14.49 -13.81
C ASN A 470 -8.48 -14.31 -15.32
N GLN A 471 -9.06 -13.18 -15.73
CA GLN A 471 -9.29 -12.87 -17.15
C GLN A 471 -7.97 -12.58 -17.88
N SER A 472 -7.02 -11.90 -17.21
CA SER A 472 -5.69 -11.69 -17.74
C SER A 472 -4.99 -13.03 -18.02
N GLN A 473 -5.10 -14.00 -17.11
CA GLN A 473 -4.53 -15.34 -17.31
C GLN A 473 -5.15 -16.04 -18.52
N GLU A 474 -6.48 -16.05 -18.64
CA GLU A 474 -7.17 -16.62 -19.79
C GLU A 474 -6.72 -15.98 -21.11
N PHE A 475 -6.56 -14.64 -21.11
CA PHE A 475 -6.05 -13.90 -22.26
C PHE A 475 -4.65 -14.39 -22.68
N PHE A 476 -3.70 -14.45 -21.74
CA PHE A 476 -2.35 -14.88 -22.04
C PHE A 476 -2.23 -16.38 -22.37
N MET A 477 -3.07 -17.24 -21.78
CA MET A 477 -3.15 -18.66 -22.13
C MET A 477 -3.62 -18.83 -23.59
N LYS A 478 -4.67 -18.14 -24.02
CA LYS A 478 -5.15 -18.13 -25.40
C LYS A 478 -4.08 -17.61 -26.37
N LEU A 479 -3.32 -16.59 -25.93
CA LEU A 479 -2.24 -16.00 -26.73
C LEU A 479 -1.03 -16.96 -26.89
N SER A 480 -0.79 -17.83 -25.90
CA SER A 480 0.32 -18.80 -25.91
C SER A 480 0.00 -20.10 -26.66
N ASP A 481 -1.27 -20.42 -26.88
CA ASP A 481 -1.70 -21.63 -27.57
C ASP A 481 -1.64 -21.45 -29.09
N PRO A 482 -0.83 -22.24 -29.85
CA PRO A 482 -0.74 -22.17 -31.30
C PRO A 482 -2.06 -22.26 -32.06
N LYS A 483 -3.12 -22.83 -31.45
CA LYS A 483 -4.42 -23.00 -32.09
C LYS A 483 -5.34 -21.78 -31.95
N THR A 484 -5.14 -20.96 -30.93
CA THR A 484 -6.02 -19.84 -30.60
C THR A 484 -5.34 -18.47 -30.65
N THR A 485 -4.01 -18.47 -30.83
CA THR A 485 -3.20 -17.23 -30.85
C THR A 485 -3.48 -16.37 -32.10
N SER A 486 -3.42 -15.05 -31.88
CA SER A 486 -3.38 -14.07 -32.99
C SER A 486 -1.96 -13.84 -33.53
N PHE A 487 -0.92 -14.39 -32.87
CA PHE A 487 0.47 -14.25 -33.28
C PHE A 487 0.80 -15.11 -34.48
N ASN A 488 1.64 -14.60 -35.38
CA ASN A 488 2.27 -15.43 -36.40
C ASN A 488 3.38 -16.33 -35.79
N ALA A 489 3.89 -17.30 -36.54
CA ALA A 489 4.87 -18.27 -36.04
C ALA A 489 6.15 -17.62 -35.44
N LYS A 490 6.62 -16.52 -36.04
CA LYS A 490 7.78 -15.76 -35.54
C LYS A 490 7.48 -15.00 -34.23
N GLU A 491 6.34 -14.36 -34.14
CA GLU A 491 5.91 -13.64 -32.96
C GLU A 491 5.68 -14.61 -31.81
N LEU A 492 5.07 -15.77 -32.07
CA LEU A 492 4.85 -16.80 -31.08
C LEU A 492 6.16 -17.31 -30.47
N GLU A 493 7.17 -17.60 -31.33
CA GLU A 493 8.48 -18.07 -30.86
C GLU A 493 9.20 -16.99 -30.01
N ILE A 494 9.16 -15.72 -30.45
CA ILE A 494 9.72 -14.59 -29.67
C ILE A 494 9.03 -14.42 -28.32
N SER A 495 7.71 -14.63 -28.29
CA SER A 495 6.89 -14.36 -27.09
C SER A 495 6.85 -15.52 -26.11
N LYS A 496 7.23 -16.72 -26.48
CA LYS A 496 7.08 -17.98 -25.73
C LYS A 496 7.60 -17.92 -24.31
N LEU A 497 8.82 -17.45 -24.11
CA LEU A 497 9.42 -17.32 -22.76
C LEU A 497 8.76 -16.21 -21.95
N ILE A 498 8.41 -15.10 -22.60
CA ILE A 498 7.76 -13.95 -21.96
C ILE A 498 6.36 -14.34 -21.46
N LEU A 499 5.57 -15.00 -22.30
CA LEU A 499 4.24 -15.48 -21.96
C LEU A 499 4.28 -16.50 -20.82
N LYS A 500 5.24 -17.43 -20.84
CA LYS A 500 5.43 -18.40 -19.76
C LYS A 500 5.64 -17.70 -18.41
N GLU A 501 6.52 -16.68 -18.36
CA GLU A 501 6.79 -15.94 -17.14
C GLU A 501 5.57 -15.14 -16.67
N ILE A 502 4.85 -14.49 -17.59
CA ILE A 502 3.61 -13.75 -17.25
C ILE A 502 2.57 -14.71 -16.66
N ILE A 503 2.30 -15.83 -17.32
CA ILE A 503 1.30 -16.81 -16.89
C ILE A 503 1.65 -17.40 -15.52
N ASN A 504 2.91 -17.77 -15.29
CA ASN A 504 3.37 -18.32 -14.02
C ASN A 504 3.20 -17.30 -12.88
N ARG A 505 3.62 -16.03 -13.07
CA ARG A 505 3.49 -14.99 -12.06
C ARG A 505 2.03 -14.65 -11.75
N ILE A 506 1.16 -14.64 -12.77
CA ILE A 506 -0.28 -14.47 -12.56
C ILE A 506 -0.83 -15.66 -11.78
N GLN A 507 -0.41 -16.91 -12.09
CA GLN A 507 -0.85 -18.10 -11.38
C GLN A 507 -0.54 -18.00 -9.87
N PHE A 508 0.67 -17.57 -9.48
CA PHE A 508 1.01 -17.37 -8.06
C PHE A 508 0.11 -16.35 -7.37
N LEU A 509 -0.31 -15.29 -8.08
CA LEU A 509 -1.27 -14.33 -7.52
C LEU A 509 -2.67 -14.94 -7.35
N LEU A 510 -3.08 -15.83 -8.24
CA LEU A 510 -4.35 -16.56 -8.14
C LEU A 510 -4.32 -17.58 -6.99
N ASP A 511 -3.19 -18.25 -6.80
CA ASP A 511 -3.00 -19.25 -5.74
C ASP A 511 -3.09 -18.64 -4.33
N VAL A 512 -2.77 -17.35 -4.18
CA VAL A 512 -2.96 -16.61 -2.92
C VAL A 512 -4.32 -15.90 -2.81
N GLY A 513 -5.27 -16.18 -3.73
CA GLY A 513 -6.65 -15.68 -3.66
C GLY A 513 -6.83 -14.22 -4.10
N LEU A 514 -6.01 -13.72 -5.03
CA LEU A 514 -6.07 -12.34 -5.53
C LEU A 514 -6.69 -12.22 -6.93
N GLU A 515 -7.54 -13.13 -7.33
CA GLU A 515 -8.15 -13.23 -8.67
C GLU A 515 -8.91 -11.97 -9.12
N TYR A 516 -9.45 -11.21 -8.17
CA TYR A 516 -10.22 -9.99 -8.42
C TYR A 516 -9.39 -8.74 -8.65
N LEU A 517 -8.09 -8.76 -8.30
CA LEU A 517 -7.19 -7.63 -8.51
C LEU A 517 -6.88 -7.43 -9.98
N THR A 518 -6.47 -6.21 -10.33
CA THR A 518 -6.01 -5.85 -11.67
C THR A 518 -4.53 -5.46 -11.63
N LEU A 519 -3.79 -5.70 -12.71
CA LEU A 519 -2.36 -5.34 -12.80
C LEU A 519 -2.13 -3.83 -12.68
N GLY A 520 -3.09 -3.02 -13.11
CA GLY A 520 -3.03 -1.55 -13.06
C GLY A 520 -3.38 -0.94 -11.71
N ARG A 521 -3.89 -1.73 -10.73
CA ARG A 521 -4.28 -1.22 -9.41
C ARG A 521 -3.07 -0.65 -8.68
N SER A 522 -3.22 0.55 -8.18
CA SER A 522 -2.15 1.27 -7.46
C SER A 522 -1.89 0.65 -6.08
N ALA A 523 -0.61 0.54 -5.71
CA ALA A 523 -0.20 -0.12 -4.47
C ALA A 523 -0.67 0.62 -3.20
N ASP A 524 -0.87 1.94 -3.27
CA ASP A 524 -1.40 2.77 -2.17
C ASP A 524 -2.89 2.54 -1.89
N THR A 525 -3.61 1.84 -2.77
CA THR A 525 -5.02 1.49 -2.62
C THR A 525 -5.25 0.06 -2.10
N LEU A 526 -4.18 -0.70 -1.90
CA LEU A 526 -4.25 -2.08 -1.42
C LEU A 526 -4.45 -2.12 0.10
N SER A 527 -5.24 -3.07 0.57
CA SER A 527 -5.27 -3.43 2.00
C SER A 527 -3.93 -4.04 2.43
N GLY A 528 -3.64 -4.02 3.74
CA GLY A 528 -2.43 -4.63 4.28
C GLY A 528 -2.28 -6.11 3.89
N GLY A 529 -3.35 -6.89 3.99
CA GLY A 529 -3.37 -8.29 3.61
C GLY A 529 -3.19 -8.52 2.10
N GLU A 530 -3.80 -7.69 1.22
CA GLU A 530 -3.57 -7.76 -0.22
C GLU A 530 -2.10 -7.52 -0.57
N ALA A 531 -1.49 -6.47 0.00
CA ALA A 531 -0.08 -6.14 -0.24
C ALA A 531 0.86 -7.26 0.26
N GLN A 532 0.56 -7.86 1.41
CA GLN A 532 1.31 -8.99 1.96
C GLN A 532 1.24 -10.23 1.05
N ARG A 533 0.04 -10.59 0.56
CA ARG A 533 -0.14 -11.71 -0.37
C ARG A 533 0.54 -11.49 -1.72
N ILE A 534 0.54 -10.26 -2.24
CA ILE A 534 1.30 -9.92 -3.46
C ILE A 534 2.80 -10.17 -3.25
N ARG A 535 3.36 -9.79 -2.10
CA ARG A 535 4.77 -10.07 -1.78
C ARG A 535 5.01 -11.57 -1.65
N LEU A 536 4.12 -12.29 -0.97
CA LEU A 536 4.21 -13.75 -0.86
C LEU A 536 4.25 -14.41 -2.25
N ALA A 537 3.32 -14.06 -3.14
CA ALA A 537 3.28 -14.55 -4.51
C ALA A 537 4.57 -14.24 -5.29
N THR A 538 5.14 -13.03 -5.09
CA THR A 538 6.41 -12.63 -5.73
C THR A 538 7.58 -13.48 -5.22
N GLN A 539 7.62 -13.79 -3.91
CA GLN A 539 8.68 -14.63 -3.32
C GLN A 539 8.59 -16.08 -3.79
N ILE A 540 7.39 -16.64 -3.93
CA ILE A 540 7.18 -17.95 -4.51
C ILE A 540 7.73 -18.00 -5.95
N GLY A 541 7.44 -16.96 -6.73
CA GLY A 541 7.93 -16.83 -8.10
C GLY A 541 9.45 -16.76 -8.22
N SER A 542 10.17 -16.43 -7.16
CA SER A 542 11.63 -16.43 -7.13
C SER A 542 12.25 -17.85 -7.08
N GLY A 543 11.46 -18.85 -6.66
CA GLY A 543 11.91 -20.27 -6.60
C GLY A 543 13.06 -20.50 -5.62
N LEU A 544 13.27 -19.64 -4.62
CA LEU A 544 14.34 -19.77 -3.65
C LEU A 544 14.13 -20.99 -2.75
N THR A 545 15.21 -21.69 -2.44
CA THR A 545 15.23 -22.87 -1.56
C THR A 545 16.23 -22.69 -0.43
N GLY A 546 16.00 -23.37 0.72
CA GLY A 546 16.85 -23.26 1.89
C GLY A 546 16.76 -21.92 2.62
N VAL A 547 15.69 -21.17 2.42
CA VAL A 547 15.42 -19.87 3.01
C VAL A 547 14.51 -20.02 4.24
N LEU A 548 14.66 -19.11 5.19
CA LEU A 548 13.73 -18.93 6.31
C LEU A 548 12.72 -17.84 5.98
N TYR A 549 11.47 -18.21 5.66
CA TYR A 549 10.38 -17.28 5.49
C TYR A 549 9.68 -17.00 6.82
N ILE A 550 9.46 -15.73 7.11
CA ILE A 550 8.79 -15.27 8.32
C ILE A 550 7.60 -14.39 7.91
N LEU A 551 6.38 -14.80 8.32
CA LEU A 551 5.13 -14.13 7.97
C LEU A 551 4.40 -13.66 9.22
N ASP A 552 3.83 -12.45 9.17
CA ASP A 552 3.01 -11.85 10.22
C ASP A 552 1.54 -11.93 9.81
N GLU A 553 0.79 -12.81 10.46
CA GLU A 553 -0.66 -12.98 10.30
C GLU A 553 -1.14 -12.96 8.82
N PRO A 554 -0.65 -13.86 7.97
CA PRO A 554 -0.97 -13.84 6.53
C PRO A 554 -2.44 -14.14 6.21
N SER A 555 -3.22 -14.70 7.14
CA SER A 555 -4.66 -14.97 7.00
C SER A 555 -5.56 -13.73 7.15
N ILE A 556 -4.99 -12.56 7.53
CA ILE A 556 -5.74 -11.32 7.77
C ILE A 556 -6.60 -10.91 6.57
N GLY A 557 -7.87 -10.57 6.85
CA GLY A 557 -8.84 -10.10 5.85
C GLY A 557 -9.24 -11.18 4.83
N LEU A 558 -8.92 -12.45 5.11
CA LEU A 558 -9.35 -13.58 4.30
C LEU A 558 -10.66 -14.17 4.81
N HIS A 559 -11.53 -14.48 3.86
CA HIS A 559 -12.62 -15.41 4.12
C HIS A 559 -12.06 -16.83 4.29
N GLN A 560 -12.70 -17.67 5.11
CA GLN A 560 -12.24 -19.05 5.38
C GLN A 560 -12.00 -19.86 4.09
N ARG A 561 -12.82 -19.68 3.06
CA ARG A 561 -12.61 -20.28 1.74
C ARG A 561 -11.24 -19.94 1.12
N ASP A 562 -10.81 -18.68 1.26
CA ASP A 562 -9.58 -18.20 0.63
C ASP A 562 -8.36 -18.58 1.48
N ASN A 563 -8.54 -18.83 2.80
CA ASN A 563 -7.50 -19.25 3.73
C ASN A 563 -6.89 -20.62 3.34
N SER A 564 -7.70 -21.57 2.90
CA SER A 564 -7.22 -22.89 2.44
C SER A 564 -6.26 -22.78 1.24
N ARG A 565 -6.45 -21.80 0.34
CA ARG A 565 -5.54 -21.52 -0.79
C ARG A 565 -4.20 -20.98 -0.28
N LEU A 566 -4.24 -20.05 0.66
CA LEU A 566 -3.04 -19.52 1.31
C LEU A 566 -2.25 -20.64 1.98
N LEU A 567 -2.91 -21.52 2.74
CA LEU A 567 -2.28 -22.67 3.40
C LEU A 567 -1.59 -23.61 2.41
N ASN A 568 -2.22 -23.93 1.29
CA ASN A 568 -1.60 -24.73 0.23
C ASN A 568 -0.34 -24.04 -0.32
N THR A 569 -0.36 -22.72 -0.44
CA THR A 569 0.78 -21.93 -0.87
C THR A 569 1.94 -21.96 0.14
N LEU A 570 1.64 -21.84 1.44
CA LEU A 570 2.66 -21.95 2.51
C LEU A 570 3.26 -23.36 2.58
N LYS A 571 2.42 -24.41 2.42
CA LYS A 571 2.90 -25.79 2.32
C LYS A 571 3.77 -26.01 1.09
N TYR A 572 3.41 -25.44 -0.05
CA TYR A 572 4.24 -25.50 -1.26
C TYR A 572 5.63 -24.84 -1.03
N LEU A 573 5.69 -23.68 -0.37
CA LEU A 573 6.98 -23.06 0.01
C LEU A 573 7.82 -23.97 0.92
N ARG A 574 7.20 -24.61 1.91
CA ARG A 574 7.85 -25.59 2.78
C ARG A 574 8.40 -26.77 1.96
N ASP A 575 7.59 -27.32 1.07
CA ASP A 575 7.89 -28.52 0.29
C ASP A 575 9.03 -28.27 -0.73
N LEU A 576 9.30 -26.99 -1.09
CA LEU A 576 10.49 -26.58 -1.83
C LEU A 576 11.78 -26.66 -0.99
N GLY A 577 11.72 -27.08 0.28
CA GLY A 577 12.86 -27.16 1.19
C GLY A 577 13.14 -25.87 1.97
N ASN A 578 12.11 -25.06 2.22
CA ASN A 578 12.21 -23.84 3.02
C ASN A 578 11.63 -24.06 4.43
N THR A 579 12.12 -23.31 5.40
CA THR A 579 11.49 -23.21 6.70
C THR A 579 10.51 -22.03 6.68
N VAL A 580 9.27 -22.27 7.06
CA VAL A 580 8.20 -21.24 7.04
C VAL A 580 7.73 -21.03 8.49
N ILE A 581 8.04 -19.86 9.05
CA ILE A 581 7.56 -19.43 10.37
C ILE A 581 6.42 -18.44 10.18
N VAL A 582 5.30 -18.71 10.86
CA VAL A 582 4.10 -17.87 10.78
C VAL A 582 3.65 -17.47 12.18
N VAL A 583 3.47 -16.19 12.44
CA VAL A 583 2.74 -15.72 13.62
C VAL A 583 1.25 -15.72 13.27
N GLU A 584 0.44 -16.52 13.96
CA GLU A 584 -0.96 -16.71 13.57
C GLU A 584 -1.91 -16.98 14.74
N HIS A 585 -3.18 -16.64 14.50
CA HIS A 585 -4.29 -16.84 15.41
C HIS A 585 -5.47 -17.62 14.78
N ASP A 586 -5.40 -17.84 13.47
CA ASP A 586 -6.44 -18.60 12.73
C ASP A 586 -6.37 -20.09 13.06
N GLU A 587 -7.51 -20.68 13.44
CA GLU A 587 -7.61 -22.07 13.87
C GLU A 587 -7.19 -23.05 12.77
N GLU A 588 -7.62 -22.82 11.52
CA GLU A 588 -7.31 -23.72 10.39
C GLU A 588 -5.79 -23.72 10.13
N THR A 589 -5.16 -22.56 10.16
CA THR A 589 -3.71 -22.41 9.98
C THR A 589 -2.93 -23.10 11.09
N ILE A 590 -3.38 -22.97 12.33
CA ILE A 590 -2.74 -23.63 13.49
C ILE A 590 -2.87 -25.16 13.36
N ARG A 591 -4.04 -25.69 13.04
CA ARG A 591 -4.29 -27.13 12.90
C ARG A 591 -3.50 -27.79 11.77
N GLU A 592 -3.25 -27.07 10.71
CA GLU A 592 -2.52 -27.54 9.52
C GLU A 592 -1.01 -27.32 9.60
N SER A 593 -0.49 -26.80 10.73
CA SER A 593 0.95 -26.60 10.95
C SER A 593 1.65 -27.93 11.29
N ASP A 594 2.94 -28.01 10.93
CA ASP A 594 3.77 -29.18 11.30
C ASP A 594 4.30 -29.05 12.76
N PHE A 595 4.40 -27.82 13.26
CA PHE A 595 4.96 -27.52 14.57
C PHE A 595 4.37 -26.23 15.14
N LEU A 596 4.00 -26.24 16.41
CA LEU A 596 3.34 -25.14 17.10
C LEU A 596 4.14 -24.69 18.32
N VAL A 597 4.28 -23.38 18.46
CA VAL A 597 4.90 -22.72 19.63
C VAL A 597 3.87 -21.77 20.24
N ASP A 598 3.43 -22.04 21.46
CA ASP A 598 2.48 -21.19 22.19
C ASP A 598 3.21 -20.32 23.22
N ILE A 599 3.08 -18.99 23.08
CA ILE A 599 3.77 -18.00 23.92
C ILE A 599 2.76 -17.31 24.84
N GLY A 600 3.05 -17.31 26.13
CA GLY A 600 2.15 -16.77 27.14
C GLY A 600 2.77 -16.72 28.53
N PRO A 601 2.01 -17.07 29.59
CA PRO A 601 0.58 -17.42 29.58
C PRO A 601 -0.37 -16.23 29.44
N VAL A 602 0.14 -15.02 29.63
CA VAL A 602 -0.62 -13.75 29.57
C VAL A 602 0.13 -12.71 28.75
N ALA A 603 -0.42 -11.51 28.61
CA ALA A 603 0.20 -10.41 27.88
C ALA A 603 1.18 -9.62 28.77
N GLY A 604 2.08 -8.83 28.16
CA GLY A 604 2.95 -7.85 28.82
C GLY A 604 3.98 -8.48 29.77
N LYS A 605 4.11 -7.91 30.98
CA LYS A 605 5.12 -8.33 31.98
C LYS A 605 4.98 -9.77 32.46
N GLY A 606 3.75 -10.29 32.47
CA GLY A 606 3.47 -11.68 32.86
C GLY A 606 3.59 -12.67 31.71
N GLY A 607 3.82 -12.20 30.48
CA GLY A 607 4.07 -12.99 29.29
C GLY A 607 5.56 -13.27 29.06
N GLY A 608 5.92 -13.63 27.84
CA GLY A 608 7.29 -13.82 27.41
C GLY A 608 7.88 -15.19 27.77
N HIS A 609 7.04 -16.18 28.03
CA HIS A 609 7.43 -17.57 28.27
C HIS A 609 6.90 -18.50 27.17
N ILE A 610 7.60 -19.57 26.86
CA ILE A 610 7.07 -20.68 26.10
C ILE A 610 6.15 -21.49 27.04
N VAL A 611 4.86 -21.58 26.71
CA VAL A 611 3.85 -22.30 27.49
C VAL A 611 3.72 -23.73 27.00
N ALA A 612 3.76 -23.91 25.67
CA ALA A 612 3.74 -25.21 25.02
C ALA A 612 4.50 -25.15 23.69
N ILE A 613 5.11 -26.26 23.31
CA ILE A 613 5.85 -26.42 22.05
C ILE A 613 5.80 -27.89 21.62
N GLY A 614 5.65 -28.15 20.34
CA GLY A 614 5.60 -29.50 19.77
C GLY A 614 4.68 -29.57 18.55
N THR A 615 4.16 -30.77 18.28
CA THR A 615 3.07 -30.96 17.30
C THR A 615 1.78 -30.35 17.82
N VAL A 616 0.83 -30.12 16.91
CA VAL A 616 -0.48 -29.54 17.28
C VAL A 616 -1.17 -30.39 18.35
N ASP A 617 -1.12 -31.75 18.23
CA ASP A 617 -1.73 -32.67 19.20
C ASP A 617 -1.07 -32.58 20.59
N GLU A 618 0.24 -32.41 20.65
CA GLU A 618 0.98 -32.25 21.93
C GLU A 618 0.56 -30.94 22.61
N VAL A 619 0.44 -29.84 21.87
CA VAL A 619 0.01 -28.52 22.41
C VAL A 619 -1.48 -28.58 22.84
N MET A 620 -2.34 -29.26 22.09
CA MET A 620 -3.75 -29.47 22.46
C MET A 620 -3.93 -30.26 23.77
N ASN A 621 -3.01 -31.17 24.05
CA ASN A 621 -3.02 -31.95 25.29
C ASN A 621 -2.42 -31.23 26.50
N ASN A 622 -1.85 -30.03 26.30
CA ASN A 622 -1.28 -29.22 27.38
C ASN A 622 -2.34 -28.22 27.94
N ASP A 623 -2.86 -28.51 29.11
CA ASP A 623 -3.87 -27.68 29.79
C ASP A 623 -3.39 -26.27 30.15
N ASN A 624 -2.07 -26.04 30.22
CA ASN A 624 -1.52 -24.70 30.47
C ASN A 624 -1.54 -23.81 29.22
N SER A 625 -1.69 -24.41 28.03
CA SER A 625 -1.74 -23.66 26.77
C SER A 625 -3.11 -23.01 26.56
N PRO A 626 -3.20 -21.67 26.51
CA PRO A 626 -4.43 -20.98 26.14
C PRO A 626 -4.92 -21.38 24.74
N THR A 627 -3.99 -21.47 23.77
CA THR A 627 -4.27 -21.93 22.42
C THR A 627 -4.77 -23.38 22.41
N GLY A 628 -4.12 -24.29 23.15
CA GLY A 628 -4.53 -25.70 23.26
C GLY A 628 -5.92 -25.87 23.84
N ARG A 629 -6.28 -25.12 24.91
CA ARG A 629 -7.63 -25.16 25.50
C ARG A 629 -8.70 -24.70 24.52
N PHE A 630 -8.38 -23.71 23.67
CA PHE A 630 -9.31 -23.23 22.64
C PHE A 630 -9.45 -24.27 21.52
N LEU A 631 -8.38 -24.81 20.98
CA LEU A 631 -8.40 -25.84 19.93
C LEU A 631 -9.14 -27.14 20.35
N THR A 632 -9.09 -27.47 21.64
CA THR A 632 -9.82 -28.64 22.19
C THR A 632 -11.29 -28.35 22.53
N GLY A 633 -11.75 -27.10 22.41
CA GLY A 633 -13.09 -26.69 22.79
C GLY A 633 -13.31 -26.57 24.30
N LYS A 634 -12.27 -26.75 25.15
CA LYS A 634 -12.35 -26.52 26.62
C LYS A 634 -12.67 -25.04 26.93
N GLU A 635 -12.16 -24.15 26.13
CA GLU A 635 -12.54 -22.72 26.09
C GLU A 635 -13.14 -22.40 24.73
N MET A 636 -14.28 -21.69 24.72
CA MET A 636 -14.93 -21.24 23.50
C MET A 636 -15.67 -19.92 23.70
N ILE A 637 -15.95 -19.22 22.62
CA ILE A 637 -16.84 -18.07 22.62
C ILE A 637 -18.27 -18.60 22.56
N PRO A 638 -19.08 -18.37 23.63
CA PRO A 638 -20.43 -18.98 23.70
C PRO A 638 -21.38 -18.30 22.73
N LEU A 639 -22.33 -19.06 22.21
CA LEU A 639 -23.48 -18.53 21.50
C LEU A 639 -24.35 -17.68 22.45
N PRO A 640 -24.93 -16.58 21.99
CA PRO A 640 -25.86 -15.81 22.80
C PRO A 640 -27.09 -16.62 23.12
N LYS A 641 -27.48 -16.71 24.42
CA LYS A 641 -28.64 -17.45 24.89
C LYS A 641 -29.95 -17.06 24.20
N LYS A 642 -30.06 -15.80 23.79
CA LYS A 642 -31.19 -15.23 23.08
C LYS A 642 -30.68 -14.06 22.22
N ARG A 643 -31.00 -14.09 20.91
CA ARG A 643 -30.71 -12.98 20.01
C ARG A 643 -31.73 -11.87 20.26
N ARG A 644 -31.32 -10.61 19.99
CA ARG A 644 -32.20 -9.45 20.08
C ARG A 644 -33.20 -9.53 18.92
N HIS A 645 -34.51 -9.35 19.26
CA HIS A 645 -35.58 -9.44 18.27
C HIS A 645 -35.42 -8.40 17.16
N ILE A 646 -35.62 -8.79 15.91
CA ILE A 646 -35.57 -7.93 14.74
C ILE A 646 -36.98 -7.88 14.16
N TYR A 647 -37.55 -6.67 14.07
CA TYR A 647 -38.81 -6.41 13.42
C TYR A 647 -38.66 -6.47 11.91
N LYS A 648 -39.42 -7.31 11.21
CA LYS A 648 -39.38 -7.38 9.75
C LYS A 648 -39.98 -6.09 9.16
N ARG A 649 -39.48 -5.70 7.97
CA ARG A 649 -39.95 -4.51 7.23
C ARG A 649 -41.48 -4.58 7.06
N GLY A 650 -42.22 -3.60 7.65
CA GLY A 650 -43.68 -3.55 7.65
C GLY A 650 -44.34 -3.72 9.01
N GLU A 651 -43.60 -4.13 10.05
CA GLU A 651 -44.08 -4.03 11.44
C GLU A 651 -43.83 -2.60 11.94
N LYS A 652 -44.68 -2.09 12.80
CA LYS A 652 -44.83 -0.64 13.19
C LYS A 652 -43.61 0.12 13.75
N VAL A 653 -42.40 -0.41 13.68
CA VAL A 653 -41.18 0.24 14.20
C VAL A 653 -40.12 0.21 13.10
N ASP A 654 -39.99 1.31 12.38
CA ASP A 654 -38.96 1.55 11.38
C ASP A 654 -37.60 1.82 12.03
N ASN A 655 -36.87 0.77 12.39
CA ASN A 655 -35.54 0.84 12.99
C ASN A 655 -34.46 0.35 12.00
N PHE A 656 -34.49 0.87 10.78
CA PHE A 656 -33.54 0.49 9.72
C PHE A 656 -32.88 1.71 9.08
N VAL A 657 -31.61 1.57 8.68
CA VAL A 657 -30.97 2.41 7.69
C VAL A 657 -30.88 1.61 6.41
N SER A 658 -31.36 2.17 5.30
CA SER A 658 -31.35 1.48 3.99
C SER A 658 -30.54 2.25 2.98
N ILE A 659 -29.59 1.57 2.32
CA ILE A 659 -28.80 2.09 1.19
C ILE A 659 -29.42 1.57 -0.09
N ILE A 660 -29.96 2.45 -0.90
CA ILE A 660 -30.74 2.11 -2.10
C ILE A 660 -29.89 2.38 -3.34
N GLY A 661 -29.76 1.40 -4.23
CA GLY A 661 -29.14 1.56 -5.53
C GLY A 661 -27.64 1.86 -5.49
N ALA A 662 -26.90 1.16 -4.64
CA ALA A 662 -25.45 1.27 -4.53
C ALA A 662 -24.77 0.70 -5.79
N THR A 663 -24.03 1.53 -6.56
CA THR A 663 -23.40 1.15 -7.84
C THR A 663 -21.92 1.47 -7.94
N GLU A 664 -21.28 1.83 -6.83
CA GLU A 664 -19.84 2.10 -6.83
C GLU A 664 -19.03 0.79 -6.96
N ASN A 665 -17.93 0.86 -7.71
CA ASN A 665 -17.03 -0.26 -8.00
C ASN A 665 -17.77 -1.49 -8.56
N ASN A 666 -17.80 -2.59 -7.82
CA ASN A 666 -18.45 -3.84 -8.24
C ASN A 666 -19.90 -4.02 -7.75
N LEU A 667 -20.46 -3.07 -6.99
CA LEU A 667 -21.83 -3.16 -6.48
C LEU A 667 -22.88 -3.07 -7.62
N LYS A 668 -23.94 -3.86 -7.53
CA LYS A 668 -24.92 -4.09 -8.61
C LYS A 668 -26.24 -3.31 -8.48
N GLY A 669 -26.33 -2.38 -7.54
CA GLY A 669 -27.54 -1.57 -7.35
C GLY A 669 -28.55 -2.19 -6.40
N ASP A 670 -28.18 -3.20 -5.62
CA ASP A 670 -29.04 -3.79 -4.60
C ASP A 670 -29.38 -2.79 -3.49
N THR A 671 -30.44 -3.09 -2.75
CA THR A 671 -30.84 -2.33 -1.56
C THR A 671 -30.33 -3.07 -0.32
N PHE A 672 -29.49 -2.43 0.46
CA PHE A 672 -28.90 -2.97 1.69
C PHE A 672 -29.63 -2.40 2.90
N THR A 673 -30.11 -3.25 3.78
CA THR A 673 -30.93 -2.87 4.95
C THR A 673 -30.20 -3.23 6.24
N ILE A 674 -29.89 -2.22 7.06
CA ILE A 674 -29.16 -2.36 8.32
C ILE A 674 -30.12 -2.14 9.48
N PRO A 675 -30.43 -3.16 10.29
CA PRO A 675 -31.27 -3.01 11.48
C PRO A 675 -30.55 -2.20 12.56
N LEU A 676 -31.23 -1.19 13.11
CA LEU A 676 -30.68 -0.35 14.17
C LEU A 676 -30.77 -1.01 15.55
N ARG A 677 -29.92 -0.58 16.49
CA ARG A 677 -29.82 -1.10 17.87
C ARG A 677 -29.53 -2.61 17.93
N LYS A 678 -28.75 -3.09 16.96
CA LYS A 678 -28.36 -4.49 16.82
C LYS A 678 -26.85 -4.61 16.61
N PHE A 679 -26.35 -5.82 16.80
CA PHE A 679 -25.02 -6.21 16.40
C PHE A 679 -25.09 -6.82 14.98
N VAL A 680 -24.62 -6.11 13.99
CA VAL A 680 -24.74 -6.46 12.56
C VAL A 680 -23.35 -6.79 12.00
N SER A 681 -23.21 -7.94 11.38
CA SER A 681 -21.99 -8.32 10.65
C SER A 681 -22.21 -8.26 9.15
N VAL A 682 -21.27 -7.59 8.46
CA VAL A 682 -21.16 -7.57 6.99
C VAL A 682 -20.07 -8.57 6.62
N THR A 683 -20.44 -9.62 5.89
CA THR A 683 -19.60 -10.77 5.58
C THR A 683 -19.47 -10.98 4.07
N GLY A 684 -18.69 -11.96 3.66
CA GLY A 684 -18.52 -12.37 2.27
C GLY A 684 -17.06 -12.54 1.88
N VAL A 685 -16.81 -13.14 0.72
CA VAL A 685 -15.47 -13.42 0.22
C VAL A 685 -14.63 -12.13 0.00
N SER A 686 -13.31 -12.27 -0.09
CA SER A 686 -12.44 -11.14 -0.37
C SER A 686 -12.79 -10.50 -1.72
N GLY A 687 -12.84 -9.14 -1.77
CA GLY A 687 -13.23 -8.40 -2.97
C GLY A 687 -14.72 -8.45 -3.33
N SER A 688 -15.63 -8.97 -2.46
CA SER A 688 -17.08 -8.99 -2.73
C SER A 688 -17.78 -7.63 -2.66
N GLY A 689 -17.10 -6.56 -2.23
CA GLY A 689 -17.66 -5.20 -2.19
C GLY A 689 -18.00 -4.68 -0.78
N LYS A 690 -17.64 -5.42 0.30
CA LYS A 690 -17.90 -5.03 1.70
C LYS A 690 -17.39 -3.62 2.03
N SER A 691 -16.10 -3.37 1.80
CA SER A 691 -15.47 -2.07 2.10
C SER A 691 -16.04 -0.95 1.23
N THR A 692 -16.36 -1.22 -0.04
CA THR A 692 -17.05 -0.26 -0.92
C THR A 692 -18.40 0.13 -0.35
N LEU A 693 -19.22 -0.83 0.08
CA LEU A 693 -20.54 -0.56 0.66
C LEU A 693 -20.44 0.23 1.97
N ILE A 694 -19.57 -0.21 2.87
CA ILE A 694 -19.53 0.34 4.23
C ILE A 694 -18.59 1.56 4.32
N ASN A 695 -17.38 1.51 3.77
CA ASN A 695 -16.42 2.59 3.92
C ASN A 695 -16.64 3.69 2.88
N ASP A 696 -16.73 3.34 1.56
CA ASP A 696 -16.80 4.33 0.50
C ASP A 696 -18.20 4.97 0.39
N ILE A 697 -19.29 4.24 0.69
CA ILE A 697 -20.65 4.75 0.61
C ILE A 697 -21.18 5.16 1.98
N LEU A 698 -21.42 4.21 2.89
CA LEU A 698 -22.12 4.48 4.14
C LEU A 698 -21.32 5.41 5.06
N SER A 699 -20.07 5.06 5.37
CA SER A 699 -19.23 5.84 6.28
C SER A 699 -18.97 7.24 5.76
N SER A 700 -18.61 7.39 4.47
CA SER A 700 -18.39 8.69 3.84
C SER A 700 -19.65 9.55 3.86
N HIS A 701 -20.83 8.96 3.58
CA HIS A 701 -22.10 9.69 3.64
C HIS A 701 -22.47 10.09 5.07
N LEU A 702 -22.32 9.21 6.07
CA LEU A 702 -22.57 9.53 7.48
C LEU A 702 -21.67 10.65 8.00
N MET A 703 -20.40 10.66 7.59
CA MET A 703 -19.47 11.73 7.96
C MET A 703 -19.88 13.07 7.35
N ASN A 704 -20.37 13.05 6.11
CA ASN A 704 -20.92 14.26 5.46
C ASN A 704 -22.22 14.73 6.15
N TYR A 705 -23.12 13.79 6.49
CA TYR A 705 -24.41 14.10 7.07
C TYR A 705 -24.31 14.66 8.50
N PHE A 706 -23.49 14.04 9.37
CA PHE A 706 -23.39 14.43 10.79
C PHE A 706 -22.30 15.46 11.08
N TYR A 707 -21.22 15.52 10.26
CA TYR A 707 -20.02 16.31 10.59
C TYR A 707 -19.61 17.28 9.47
N ASP A 708 -20.39 17.40 8.41
CA ASP A 708 -20.12 18.31 7.28
C ASP A 708 -18.69 18.14 6.70
N SER A 709 -18.24 16.90 6.60
CA SER A 709 -16.83 16.59 6.30
C SER A 709 -16.47 16.66 4.81
N HIS A 710 -17.45 16.77 3.92
CA HIS A 710 -17.30 16.84 2.46
C HIS A 710 -16.42 15.73 1.84
N MET A 711 -16.47 14.52 2.44
CA MET A 711 -15.75 13.37 1.90
C MET A 711 -16.39 12.90 0.58
N PRO A 712 -15.59 12.50 -0.43
CA PRO A 712 -16.15 11.89 -1.61
C PRO A 712 -16.89 10.61 -1.22
N SER A 713 -18.17 10.53 -1.57
CA SER A 713 -19.01 9.35 -1.36
C SER A 713 -19.14 8.56 -2.64
N GLY A 714 -19.12 7.23 -2.55
CA GLY A 714 -19.37 6.34 -3.69
C GLY A 714 -20.78 6.52 -4.25
N LYS A 715 -21.05 5.97 -5.42
CA LYS A 715 -22.32 6.13 -6.15
C LYS A 715 -23.44 5.30 -5.55
N PHE A 716 -24.53 5.96 -5.18
CA PHE A 716 -25.78 5.34 -4.73
C PHE A 716 -26.95 6.24 -5.11
N LYS A 717 -28.16 5.73 -5.02
CA LYS A 717 -29.38 6.49 -5.32
C LYS A 717 -29.85 7.30 -4.11
N GLU A 718 -29.99 6.68 -2.96
CA GLU A 718 -30.53 7.30 -1.73
C GLU A 718 -30.11 6.47 -0.50
N ILE A 719 -29.97 7.16 0.66
CA ILE A 719 -29.85 6.53 1.99
C ILE A 719 -30.99 7.07 2.86
N THR A 720 -31.81 6.14 3.42
CA THR A 720 -32.97 6.49 4.25
C THR A 720 -32.81 5.97 5.68
N GLY A 721 -33.55 6.55 6.64
CA GLY A 721 -33.56 6.13 8.04
C GLY A 721 -32.47 6.77 8.92
N LEU A 722 -31.72 7.75 8.39
CA LEU A 722 -30.65 8.42 9.14
C LEU A 722 -31.17 9.30 10.29
N GLU A 723 -32.41 9.72 10.24
CA GLU A 723 -33.12 10.47 11.32
C GLU A 723 -33.23 9.66 12.62
N ASN A 724 -33.04 8.34 12.57
CA ASN A 724 -33.05 7.47 13.74
C ASN A 724 -31.66 7.29 14.39
N VAL A 725 -30.65 7.98 13.87
CA VAL A 725 -29.26 7.92 14.33
C VAL A 725 -28.82 9.31 14.73
N ASP A 726 -28.29 9.46 15.94
CA ASP A 726 -27.83 10.77 16.44
C ASP A 726 -26.40 11.08 16.00
N LYS A 727 -25.58 10.05 15.79
CA LYS A 727 -24.14 10.19 15.58
C LYS A 727 -23.55 8.90 14.98
N ALA A 728 -22.56 9.05 14.13
CA ALA A 728 -21.77 7.94 13.58
C ALA A 728 -20.33 8.00 14.09
N ILE A 729 -19.76 6.84 14.43
CA ILE A 729 -18.37 6.69 14.85
C ILE A 729 -17.73 5.59 14.04
N ILE A 730 -16.73 5.97 13.25
CA ILE A 730 -15.98 5.06 12.40
C ILE A 730 -14.67 4.71 13.10
N ILE A 731 -14.43 3.41 13.28
CA ILE A 731 -13.26 2.87 13.97
C ILE A 731 -12.52 1.96 12.99
N ASP A 732 -11.53 2.53 12.33
CA ASP A 732 -10.65 1.85 11.36
C ASP A 732 -9.29 1.48 11.99
N GLN A 733 -8.47 0.74 11.26
CA GLN A 733 -7.12 0.31 11.67
C GLN A 733 -6.05 1.40 11.48
N SER A 734 -6.42 2.63 11.08
CA SER A 734 -5.46 3.71 10.91
C SER A 734 -4.79 4.08 12.25
N PRO A 735 -3.50 4.49 12.24
CA PRO A 735 -2.79 4.88 13.45
C PRO A 735 -3.50 6.01 14.22
N ILE A 736 -3.42 6.01 15.56
CA ILE A 736 -3.94 7.08 16.43
C ILE A 736 -3.13 8.39 16.30
N GLY A 737 -2.07 8.40 15.53
CA GLY A 737 -1.25 9.55 15.21
C GLY A 737 -0.05 9.17 14.34
N ARG A 738 0.52 10.16 13.66
CA ARG A 738 1.62 9.96 12.69
C ARG A 738 3.00 10.32 13.27
N THR A 739 3.06 10.80 14.50
CA THR A 739 4.31 11.25 15.14
C THR A 739 4.59 10.47 16.42
N PRO A 740 5.85 10.36 16.86
CA PRO A 740 6.22 9.73 18.13
C PRO A 740 5.59 10.38 19.36
N ARG A 741 5.08 11.61 19.25
CA ARG A 741 4.36 12.34 20.34
C ARG A 741 2.97 11.81 20.59
N SER A 742 2.33 11.24 19.59
CA SER A 742 1.02 10.61 19.78
C SER A 742 1.19 9.29 20.52
N ASN A 743 0.41 9.10 21.57
CA ASN A 743 0.43 7.90 22.42
C ASN A 743 -0.95 7.63 23.02
N PRO A 744 -1.20 6.46 23.63
CA PRO A 744 -2.47 6.11 24.26
C PRO A 744 -2.96 7.15 25.28
N ALA A 745 -2.07 7.68 26.13
CA ALA A 745 -2.43 8.66 27.16
C ALA A 745 -2.92 9.99 26.58
N THR A 746 -2.29 10.47 25.50
CA THR A 746 -2.71 11.73 24.84
C THR A 746 -3.97 11.55 24.02
N TYR A 747 -4.10 10.45 23.27
CA TYR A 747 -5.26 10.20 22.42
C TYR A 747 -6.56 10.02 23.20
N THR A 748 -6.52 9.27 24.31
CA THR A 748 -7.69 9.07 25.19
C THR A 748 -8.01 10.28 26.06
N GLY A 749 -7.16 11.33 26.01
CA GLY A 749 -7.25 12.48 26.91
C GLY A 749 -7.00 12.13 28.39
N LEU A 750 -6.36 10.99 28.66
CA LEU A 750 -5.97 10.56 30.01
C LEU A 750 -4.82 11.43 30.55
N PHE A 751 -3.96 11.91 29.67
CA PHE A 751 -2.79 12.69 30.08
C PHE A 751 -3.13 14.06 30.68
N THR A 752 -4.31 14.64 30.36
CA THR A 752 -4.76 15.93 30.90
C THR A 752 -4.94 15.89 32.43
N PRO A 753 -5.78 15.00 33.02
CA PRO A 753 -5.92 14.91 34.46
C PRO A 753 -4.62 14.46 35.18
N ILE A 754 -3.72 13.71 34.50
CA ILE A 754 -2.40 13.39 35.09
C ILE A 754 -1.56 14.66 35.21
N ARG A 755 -1.50 15.50 34.18
CA ARG A 755 -0.77 16.79 34.26
C ARG A 755 -1.37 17.76 35.28
N GLU A 756 -2.68 17.78 35.42
CA GLU A 756 -3.37 18.54 36.49
C GLU A 756 -2.90 18.10 37.87
N LEU A 757 -2.92 16.79 38.12
CA LEU A 757 -2.43 16.21 39.37
C LEU A 757 -0.99 16.66 39.69
N PHE A 758 -0.09 16.59 38.71
CA PHE A 758 1.30 17.02 38.91
C PHE A 758 1.43 18.52 39.17
N SER A 759 0.61 19.37 38.56
CA SER A 759 0.61 20.82 38.80
C SER A 759 0.10 21.19 40.17
N GLU A 760 -0.72 20.32 40.80
CA GLU A 760 -1.28 20.56 42.15
C GLU A 760 -0.36 20.10 43.28
N LEU A 761 0.72 19.38 42.98
CA LEU A 761 1.66 18.93 44.00
C LEU A 761 2.32 20.12 44.74
N PRO A 762 2.64 19.99 46.04
CA PRO A 762 3.26 21.06 46.83
C PRO A 762 4.53 21.61 46.19
N GLU A 763 5.38 20.75 45.63
CA GLU A 763 6.63 21.14 45.00
C GLU A 763 6.39 21.91 43.69
N SER A 764 5.39 21.52 42.89
CA SER A 764 5.00 22.23 41.68
C SER A 764 4.47 23.63 42.00
N LYS A 765 3.64 23.76 43.05
CA LYS A 765 3.13 25.04 43.52
C LYS A 765 4.23 25.94 44.04
N ALA A 766 5.19 25.39 44.81
CA ALA A 766 6.34 26.15 45.31
C ALA A 766 7.25 26.68 44.16
N ARG A 767 7.36 25.95 43.04
CA ARG A 767 8.14 26.36 41.88
C ARG A 767 7.32 27.14 40.83
N GLY A 768 6.02 27.35 41.05
CA GLY A 768 5.11 28.04 40.14
C GLY A 768 4.86 27.24 38.83
N TYR A 769 4.96 25.92 38.89
CA TYR A 769 4.76 25.04 37.71
C TYR A 769 3.28 24.83 37.41
N LEU A 770 2.84 25.29 36.28
CA LEU A 770 1.50 25.08 35.75
C LEU A 770 1.38 23.78 34.95
N GLN A 771 0.16 23.36 34.62
CA GLN A 771 -0.16 22.17 33.84
C GLN A 771 0.65 22.07 32.53
N GLY A 772 0.95 23.21 31.88
CA GLY A 772 1.76 23.28 30.65
C GLY A 772 3.19 22.77 30.82
N ARG A 773 3.79 22.93 32.03
CA ARG A 773 5.13 22.46 32.37
C ARG A 773 5.27 20.94 32.22
N PHE A 774 4.21 20.19 32.48
CA PHE A 774 4.15 18.73 32.40
C PHE A 774 3.68 18.23 31.04
N SER A 775 3.69 19.09 30.00
CA SER A 775 3.41 18.72 28.63
C SER A 775 4.71 18.58 27.83
N PHE A 776 4.94 17.43 27.22
CA PHE A 776 6.07 17.24 26.30
C PHE A 776 5.83 17.88 24.90
N ASN A 777 4.62 18.43 24.64
CA ASN A 777 4.30 19.12 23.38
C ASN A 777 4.54 20.64 23.44
N VAL A 778 4.71 21.20 24.64
CA VAL A 778 4.82 22.64 24.87
C VAL A 778 6.22 23.00 25.39
N PRO A 779 6.86 24.08 24.91
CA PRO A 779 8.14 24.55 25.45
C PRO A 779 8.08 24.83 26.95
N GLY A 780 9.21 24.69 27.64
CA GLY A 780 9.36 25.02 29.07
C GLY A 780 9.59 23.81 29.97
N GLY A 781 8.89 22.68 29.75
CA GLY A 781 9.09 21.45 30.54
C GLY A 781 9.65 20.27 29.75
N ARG A 782 9.58 20.34 28.44
CA ARG A 782 10.10 19.30 27.54
C ARG A 782 11.62 19.38 27.37
N CYS A 783 12.21 18.29 26.94
CA CYS A 783 13.56 18.30 26.41
C CYS A 783 13.59 19.08 25.10
N GLU A 784 14.38 20.14 25.01
CA GLU A 784 14.40 20.98 23.79
C GLU A 784 15.22 20.36 22.65
N THR A 785 16.18 19.46 22.92
CA THR A 785 16.96 18.74 21.91
C THR A 785 16.08 17.85 21.04
N CYS A 786 15.24 17.00 21.65
CA CYS A 786 14.29 16.16 20.92
C CYS A 786 12.91 16.80 20.83
N GLN A 787 12.71 18.02 21.36
CA GLN A 787 11.45 18.74 21.40
C GLN A 787 10.28 17.94 22.01
N GLY A 788 10.59 17.00 22.91
CA GLY A 788 9.63 16.13 23.59
C GLY A 788 9.31 14.82 22.89
N ASP A 789 9.96 14.51 21.77
CA ASP A 789 9.78 13.23 21.07
C ASP A 789 10.42 12.05 21.83
N GLY A 790 11.48 12.31 22.61
CA GLY A 790 12.30 11.28 23.26
C GLY A 790 13.30 10.63 22.28
N LEU A 791 13.06 10.78 20.98
CA LEU A 791 13.84 10.25 19.89
C LEU A 791 14.27 11.40 18.97
N ILE A 792 15.38 11.23 18.28
CA ILE A 792 15.85 12.13 17.22
C ILE A 792 15.68 11.41 15.89
N LYS A 793 14.96 12.06 14.97
CA LYS A 793 14.77 11.56 13.60
C LYS A 793 16.02 11.86 12.78
N VAL A 794 16.64 10.83 12.22
CA VAL A 794 17.72 10.94 11.25
C VAL A 794 17.13 10.64 9.87
N GLU A 795 17.04 11.68 9.03
CA GLU A 795 16.49 11.54 7.68
C GLU A 795 17.52 10.87 6.76
N MET A 796 17.10 9.76 6.17
CA MET A 796 17.88 8.96 5.23
C MET A 796 17.30 9.14 3.83
N ASN A 797 17.91 9.98 2.99
CA ASN A 797 17.37 10.42 1.68
C ASN A 797 16.84 9.31 0.75
N PHE A 798 17.33 8.07 0.86
CA PHE A 798 16.94 6.94 0.01
C PHE A 798 16.45 5.71 0.80
N LEU A 799 16.52 5.77 2.13
CA LEU A 799 16.13 4.71 3.06
C LEU A 799 15.04 5.22 4.00
N PRO A 800 14.30 4.33 4.68
CA PRO A 800 13.39 4.75 5.74
C PRO A 800 14.13 5.53 6.83
N ASP A 801 13.49 6.58 7.36
CA ASP A 801 14.04 7.39 8.45
C ASP A 801 14.36 6.53 9.68
N VAL A 802 15.50 6.80 10.31
CA VAL A 802 15.93 6.12 11.53
C VAL A 802 15.66 7.00 12.74
N TYR A 803 15.13 6.41 13.81
CA TYR A 803 14.87 7.10 15.06
C TYR A 803 15.88 6.62 16.12
N VAL A 804 16.68 7.55 16.65
CA VAL A 804 17.69 7.28 17.67
C VAL A 804 17.25 7.89 19.00
N VAL A 805 17.49 7.21 20.12
CA VAL A 805 17.18 7.72 21.45
C VAL A 805 17.93 9.04 21.70
N CYS A 806 17.22 10.06 22.17
CA CYS A 806 17.81 11.35 22.49
C CYS A 806 18.83 11.19 23.63
N GLU A 807 20.07 11.58 23.41
CA GLU A 807 21.17 11.47 24.37
C GLU A 807 20.94 12.30 25.65
N ASP A 808 20.36 13.51 25.50
CA ASP A 808 20.14 14.44 26.62
C ASP A 808 19.10 13.93 27.60
N CYS A 809 17.91 13.57 27.09
CA CYS A 809 16.82 13.09 27.96
C CYS A 809 16.74 11.57 28.09
N ARG A 810 17.55 10.82 27.33
CA ARG A 810 17.59 9.34 27.31
C ARG A 810 16.20 8.74 27.17
N GLY A 811 15.41 9.27 26.23
CA GLY A 811 14.04 8.83 25.98
C GLY A 811 12.99 9.42 26.91
N LYS A 812 13.33 10.11 28.01
CA LYS A 812 12.40 10.59 29.04
C LYS A 812 11.50 11.77 28.60
N ARG A 813 11.76 12.40 27.45
CA ARG A 813 10.94 13.48 26.83
C ARG A 813 10.96 14.84 27.55
N TYR A 814 11.37 14.91 28.82
CA TYR A 814 11.36 16.10 29.67
C TYR A 814 12.76 16.57 30.02
N ASN A 815 12.84 17.84 30.41
CA ASN A 815 14.06 18.38 31.01
C ASN A 815 14.23 17.91 32.46
N ARG A 816 15.44 18.04 33.00
CA ARG A 816 15.83 17.54 34.31
C ARG A 816 14.96 18.14 35.43
N GLU A 817 14.68 19.44 35.37
CA GLU A 817 13.92 20.16 36.39
C GLU A 817 12.48 19.69 36.50
N THR A 818 11.83 19.33 35.38
CA THR A 818 10.46 18.80 35.40
C THR A 818 10.43 17.39 35.97
N LEU A 819 11.52 16.61 35.78
CA LEU A 819 11.64 15.24 36.34
C LEU A 819 11.94 15.19 37.83
N GLU A 820 12.30 16.34 38.46
CA GLU A 820 12.47 16.41 39.91
C GLU A 820 11.15 16.34 40.68
N VAL A 821 10.03 16.69 40.03
CA VAL A 821 8.70 16.62 40.65
C VAL A 821 8.20 15.18 40.69
N LEU A 822 7.96 14.67 41.89
CA LEU A 822 7.57 13.28 42.12
C LEU A 822 6.15 13.17 42.70
N TYR A 823 5.37 12.23 42.20
CA TYR A 823 4.13 11.74 42.74
C TYR A 823 4.28 10.27 43.15
N LYS A 824 4.17 9.91 44.42
CA LYS A 824 4.41 8.57 44.97
C LYS A 824 5.76 8.00 44.44
N GLU A 825 6.84 8.77 44.54
CA GLU A 825 8.20 8.43 44.08
C GLU A 825 8.35 8.21 42.59
N LYS A 826 7.39 8.59 41.75
CA LYS A 826 7.43 8.46 40.28
C LYS A 826 7.40 9.82 39.61
N THR A 827 8.25 10.00 38.63
CA THR A 827 8.24 11.16 37.70
C THR A 827 7.10 11.04 36.70
N ILE A 828 6.78 12.13 36.01
CA ILE A 828 5.79 12.10 34.91
C ILE A 828 6.25 11.22 33.74
N SER A 829 7.55 11.08 33.52
CA SER A 829 8.10 10.14 32.54
C SER A 829 7.90 8.68 32.95
N ASP A 830 8.16 8.35 34.22
CA ASP A 830 7.97 6.98 34.72
C ASP A 830 6.48 6.56 34.61
N ILE A 831 5.54 7.51 34.72
CA ILE A 831 4.12 7.22 34.50
C ILE A 831 3.82 6.90 33.04
N LEU A 832 4.46 7.58 32.09
CA LEU A 832 4.32 7.26 30.67
C LEU A 832 4.90 5.88 30.33
N GLU A 833 5.89 5.42 31.08
CA GLU A 833 6.50 4.10 30.91
C GLU A 833 5.71 2.97 31.60
N MET A 834 4.75 3.31 32.47
CA MET A 834 3.88 2.30 33.10
C MET A 834 2.97 1.64 32.06
N SER A 835 2.74 0.34 32.24
CA SER A 835 1.63 -0.33 31.58
C SER A 835 0.28 0.25 32.04
N ILE A 836 -0.75 0.15 31.18
CA ILE A 836 -2.11 0.60 31.53
C ILE A 836 -2.60 -0.10 32.80
N GLU A 837 -2.28 -1.36 32.99
CA GLU A 837 -2.64 -2.16 34.18
C GLU A 837 -1.91 -1.63 35.45
N ASP A 838 -0.60 -1.42 35.38
CA ASP A 838 0.17 -0.84 36.49
C ASP A 838 -0.35 0.56 36.87
N ALA A 839 -0.63 1.37 35.83
CA ALA A 839 -1.17 2.72 36.02
C ALA A 839 -2.57 2.70 36.65
N SER A 840 -3.43 1.72 36.33
CA SER A 840 -4.75 1.57 36.95
C SER A 840 -4.64 1.30 38.45
N ASN A 841 -3.69 0.46 38.84
CA ASN A 841 -3.42 0.21 40.27
C ASN A 841 -2.77 1.43 40.95
N PHE A 842 -1.85 2.11 40.28
CA PHE A 842 -1.15 3.29 40.81
C PHE A 842 -2.12 4.48 41.08
N PHE A 843 -3.09 4.70 40.20
CA PHE A 843 -4.10 5.76 40.28
C PHE A 843 -5.43 5.30 40.88
N GLU A 844 -5.47 4.26 41.70
CA GLU A 844 -6.69 3.69 42.29
C GLU A 844 -7.61 4.76 42.94
N ASN A 845 -7.03 5.74 43.62
CA ASN A 845 -7.75 6.81 44.32
C ASN A 845 -8.20 7.95 43.42
N HIS A 846 -7.83 7.97 42.12
CA HIS A 846 -8.18 9.03 41.17
C HIS A 846 -9.28 8.57 40.20
N LYS A 847 -10.54 8.73 40.60
CA LYS A 847 -11.73 8.20 39.86
C LYS A 847 -11.75 8.51 38.35
N LEU A 848 -11.39 9.74 37.95
CA LEU A 848 -11.40 10.14 36.54
C LEU A 848 -10.33 9.41 35.72
N ILE A 849 -9.11 9.29 36.28
CA ILE A 849 -7.98 8.61 35.66
C ILE A 849 -8.30 7.11 35.61
N LYS A 850 -8.68 6.51 36.75
CA LYS A 850 -8.99 5.08 36.87
C LYS A 850 -10.08 4.63 35.89
N ARG A 851 -11.18 5.37 35.78
CA ARG A 851 -12.27 5.03 34.86
C ARG A 851 -11.77 4.90 33.39
N LYS A 852 -10.91 5.81 32.93
CA LYS A 852 -10.34 5.75 31.57
C LYS A 852 -9.38 4.57 31.40
N LEU A 853 -8.56 4.28 32.43
CA LEU A 853 -7.65 3.15 32.44
C LEU A 853 -8.42 1.82 32.43
N ASP A 854 -9.46 1.69 33.26
CA ASP A 854 -10.30 0.50 33.30
C ASP A 854 -11.01 0.24 31.97
N THR A 855 -11.37 1.29 31.22
CA THR A 855 -11.94 1.14 29.88
C THR A 855 -10.91 0.57 28.89
N LEU A 856 -9.66 0.98 28.97
CA LEU A 856 -8.56 0.45 28.15
C LEU A 856 -8.27 -1.02 28.52
N ILE A 857 -8.34 -1.38 29.81
CA ILE A 857 -8.17 -2.78 30.26
C ILE A 857 -9.31 -3.64 29.75
N GLN A 858 -10.55 -3.15 29.77
CA GLN A 858 -11.73 -3.88 29.26
C GLN A 858 -11.62 -4.27 27.78
N VAL A 859 -10.93 -3.49 26.97
CA VAL A 859 -10.66 -3.84 25.55
C VAL A 859 -9.38 -4.65 25.34
N GLY A 860 -8.78 -5.20 26.42
CA GLY A 860 -7.60 -6.06 26.37
C GLY A 860 -6.27 -5.32 26.12
N LEU A 861 -6.15 -4.03 26.52
CA LEU A 861 -4.94 -3.22 26.32
C LEU A 861 -4.13 -2.99 27.59
N GLY A 862 -4.34 -3.79 28.64
CA GLY A 862 -3.66 -3.62 29.93
C GLY A 862 -2.14 -3.65 29.86
N TYR A 863 -1.57 -4.37 28.89
CA TYR A 863 -0.14 -4.57 28.69
C TYR A 863 0.57 -3.38 28.02
N ILE A 864 -0.14 -2.51 27.31
CA ILE A 864 0.45 -1.39 26.55
C ILE A 864 0.91 -0.31 27.52
N ASN A 865 2.06 0.32 27.23
CA ASN A 865 2.55 1.46 28.03
C ASN A 865 1.78 2.73 27.66
N LEU A 866 1.49 3.58 28.66
CA LEU A 866 0.76 4.85 28.46
C LEU A 866 1.43 5.78 27.44
N GLY A 867 2.74 5.86 27.44
CA GLY A 867 3.56 6.68 26.55
C GLY A 867 4.04 5.98 25.27
N GLN A 868 3.57 4.75 24.98
CA GLN A 868 3.98 4.02 23.77
C GLN A 868 3.64 4.81 22.52
N SER A 869 4.63 4.97 21.63
CA SER A 869 4.44 5.75 20.39
C SER A 869 3.35 5.15 19.51
N ALA A 870 2.49 6.01 18.93
CA ALA A 870 1.47 5.59 17.97
C ALA A 870 2.05 4.84 16.75
N THR A 871 3.30 5.12 16.39
CA THR A 871 3.99 4.49 15.24
C THR A 871 4.42 3.04 15.52
N THR A 872 4.49 2.64 16.79
CA THR A 872 4.87 1.27 17.19
C THR A 872 3.67 0.36 17.48
N LEU A 873 2.46 0.94 17.54
CA LEU A 873 1.23 0.19 17.77
C LEU A 873 0.85 -0.62 16.52
N SER A 874 0.28 -1.80 16.73
CA SER A 874 -0.39 -2.56 15.67
C SER A 874 -1.70 -1.90 15.26
N GLY A 875 -2.23 -2.21 14.07
CA GLY A 875 -3.52 -1.70 13.60
C GLY A 875 -4.66 -2.03 14.56
N GLY A 876 -4.71 -3.27 15.07
CA GLY A 876 -5.71 -3.70 16.04
C GLY A 876 -5.58 -3.01 17.40
N GLU A 877 -4.37 -2.73 17.89
CA GLU A 877 -4.15 -1.96 19.12
C GLU A 877 -4.65 -0.51 18.96
N ALA A 878 -4.31 0.14 17.84
CA ALA A 878 -4.78 1.48 17.52
C ALA A 878 -6.31 1.55 17.47
N GLN A 879 -6.95 0.58 16.84
CA GLN A 879 -8.40 0.45 16.75
C GLN A 879 -9.06 0.29 18.12
N ARG A 880 -8.51 -0.57 18.99
CA ARG A 880 -9.01 -0.77 20.35
C ARG A 880 -8.83 0.48 21.24
N ILE A 881 -7.75 1.26 21.04
CA ILE A 881 -7.58 2.56 21.74
C ILE A 881 -8.68 3.55 21.30
N LYS A 882 -8.99 3.61 19.99
CA LYS A 882 -10.10 4.43 19.47
C LYS A 882 -11.43 4.00 20.11
N LEU A 883 -11.71 2.71 20.14
CA LEU A 883 -12.91 2.15 20.75
C LEU A 883 -13.01 2.51 22.24
N ALA A 884 -11.93 2.30 23.02
CA ALA A 884 -11.88 2.65 24.42
C ALA A 884 -12.15 4.14 24.67
N THR A 885 -11.63 5.00 23.81
CA THR A 885 -11.85 6.46 23.89
C THR A 885 -13.33 6.79 23.75
N GLU A 886 -14.02 6.18 22.80
CA GLU A 886 -15.46 6.41 22.60
C GLU A 886 -16.30 5.81 23.73
N LEU A 887 -15.93 4.64 24.24
CA LEU A 887 -16.57 4.00 25.39
C LEU A 887 -16.50 4.82 26.68
N SER A 888 -15.42 5.60 26.83
CA SER A 888 -15.24 6.47 28.01
C SER A 888 -16.18 7.69 28.01
N LYS A 889 -16.79 8.03 26.87
CA LYS A 889 -17.75 9.14 26.73
C LYS A 889 -19.16 8.71 27.17
N VAL A 890 -19.99 9.67 27.48
CA VAL A 890 -21.42 9.42 27.77
C VAL A 890 -22.14 9.22 26.43
N GLY A 891 -22.73 8.05 26.24
CA GLY A 891 -23.47 7.73 25.03
C GLY A 891 -24.90 8.27 25.01
N THR A 892 -25.44 8.62 23.84
CA THR A 892 -26.83 9.04 23.62
C THR A 892 -27.81 7.85 23.52
N GLY A 893 -27.30 6.65 23.22
CA GLY A 893 -28.13 5.44 23.03
C GLY A 893 -28.60 5.20 21.59
N ASN A 894 -28.30 6.11 20.63
CA ASN A 894 -28.63 5.97 19.20
C ASN A 894 -27.41 6.20 18.31
N THR A 895 -26.23 5.87 18.80
CA THR A 895 -24.99 5.99 18.03
C THR A 895 -24.77 4.78 17.14
N MET A 896 -24.38 5.00 15.88
CA MET A 896 -23.93 3.96 14.97
C MET A 896 -22.41 3.84 15.03
N TYR A 897 -21.91 2.69 15.51
CA TYR A 897 -20.49 2.33 15.51
C TYR A 897 -20.20 1.45 14.30
N ILE A 898 -19.24 1.84 13.47
CA ILE A 898 -18.77 1.09 12.30
C ILE A 898 -17.34 0.68 12.56
N LEU A 899 -17.07 -0.63 12.56
CA LEU A 899 -15.75 -1.21 12.79
C LEU A 899 -15.34 -2.05 11.58
N ASP A 900 -14.10 -1.87 11.14
CA ASP A 900 -13.52 -2.62 10.02
C ASP A 900 -12.53 -3.66 10.56
N GLU A 901 -12.88 -4.95 10.45
CA GLU A 901 -12.11 -6.11 10.91
C GLU A 901 -11.54 -5.95 12.34
N PRO A 902 -12.35 -5.71 13.36
CA PRO A 902 -11.88 -5.40 14.72
C PRO A 902 -11.16 -6.56 15.42
N THR A 903 -11.22 -7.78 14.91
CA THR A 903 -10.55 -8.95 15.49
C THR A 903 -9.19 -9.27 14.87
N THR A 904 -8.72 -8.43 13.96
CA THR A 904 -7.40 -8.58 13.34
C THR A 904 -6.29 -8.66 14.39
N GLY A 905 -5.45 -9.70 14.32
CA GLY A 905 -4.32 -9.90 15.24
C GLY A 905 -4.70 -10.28 16.67
N LEU A 906 -5.93 -10.75 16.90
CA LEU A 906 -6.41 -11.14 18.21
C LEU A 906 -6.46 -12.65 18.39
N HIS A 907 -5.91 -13.10 19.53
CA HIS A 907 -6.16 -14.45 20.01
C HIS A 907 -7.65 -14.60 20.39
N PRO A 908 -8.26 -15.79 20.25
CA PRO A 908 -9.68 -16.01 20.57
C PRO A 908 -10.13 -15.52 21.96
N LEU A 909 -9.27 -15.59 22.97
CA LEU A 909 -9.57 -15.02 24.29
C LEU A 909 -9.67 -13.48 24.27
N ASP A 910 -8.84 -12.80 23.49
CA ASP A 910 -8.93 -11.35 23.32
C ASP A 910 -10.19 -10.97 22.52
N VAL A 911 -10.57 -11.81 21.54
CA VAL A 911 -11.83 -11.66 20.77
C VAL A 911 -13.05 -11.73 21.72
N LYS A 912 -13.03 -12.64 22.69
CA LYS A 912 -14.10 -12.77 23.70
C LYS A 912 -14.28 -11.48 24.51
N LEU A 913 -13.17 -10.89 24.97
CA LEU A 913 -13.21 -9.62 25.71
C LEU A 913 -13.77 -8.48 24.85
N LEU A 914 -13.34 -8.40 23.58
CA LEU A 914 -13.84 -7.41 22.64
C LEU A 914 -15.35 -7.56 22.41
N LEU A 915 -15.83 -8.80 22.19
CA LEU A 915 -17.26 -9.09 21.99
C LEU A 915 -18.10 -8.67 23.18
N ASP A 916 -17.64 -8.93 24.42
CA ASP A 916 -18.32 -8.49 25.64
C ASP A 916 -18.52 -6.97 25.65
N VAL A 917 -17.55 -6.22 25.16
CA VAL A 917 -17.61 -4.76 25.06
C VAL A 917 -18.59 -4.33 23.97
N LEU A 918 -18.53 -4.93 22.78
CA LEU A 918 -19.41 -4.60 21.66
C LEU A 918 -20.88 -4.91 22.00
N HIS A 919 -21.15 -6.05 22.64
CA HIS A 919 -22.50 -6.39 23.10
C HIS A 919 -23.03 -5.41 24.16
N LYS A 920 -22.19 -4.96 25.11
CA LYS A 920 -22.58 -3.92 26.07
C LYS A 920 -22.93 -2.58 25.41
N LEU A 921 -22.27 -2.23 24.28
CA LEU A 921 -22.67 -1.05 23.50
C LEU A 921 -24.07 -1.20 22.90
N VAL A 922 -24.35 -2.36 22.32
CA VAL A 922 -25.68 -2.63 21.75
C VAL A 922 -26.75 -2.66 22.83
N ASP A 923 -26.48 -3.24 24.01
CA ASP A 923 -27.41 -3.28 25.14
C ASP A 923 -27.75 -1.88 25.67
N LYS A 924 -26.88 -0.87 25.43
CA LYS A 924 -27.15 0.55 25.70
C LYS A 924 -27.98 1.25 24.61
N GLY A 925 -28.49 0.52 23.62
CA GLY A 925 -29.32 1.03 22.54
C GLY A 925 -28.57 1.44 21.26
N ASN A 926 -27.25 1.30 21.20
CA ASN A 926 -26.46 1.66 20.03
C ASN A 926 -26.52 0.59 18.93
N THR A 927 -26.21 0.97 17.70
CA THR A 927 -26.01 0.05 16.59
C THR A 927 -24.51 -0.21 16.44
N VAL A 928 -24.13 -1.49 16.35
CA VAL A 928 -22.74 -1.90 16.06
C VAL A 928 -22.72 -2.64 14.74
N LEU A 929 -22.07 -2.07 13.75
CA LEU A 929 -21.87 -2.65 12.41
C LEU A 929 -20.41 -3.03 12.26
N VAL A 930 -20.12 -4.30 11.99
CA VAL A 930 -18.76 -4.80 11.80
C VAL A 930 -18.59 -5.43 10.42
N ILE A 931 -17.49 -5.13 9.75
CA ILE A 931 -17.01 -5.93 8.62
C ILE A 931 -16.15 -7.02 9.22
N GLU A 932 -16.50 -8.32 8.98
CA GLU A 932 -15.79 -9.41 9.63
C GLU A 932 -15.71 -10.69 8.82
N HIS A 933 -14.63 -11.46 9.10
CA HIS A 933 -14.38 -12.79 8.57
C HIS A 933 -14.30 -13.86 9.66
N ASN A 934 -14.11 -13.46 10.91
CA ASN A 934 -13.99 -14.33 12.06
C ASN A 934 -15.37 -14.96 12.40
N LEU A 935 -15.46 -16.30 12.30
CA LEU A 935 -16.70 -17.03 12.53
C LEU A 935 -17.20 -16.87 13.97
N ASP A 936 -16.32 -16.73 14.95
CA ASP A 936 -16.69 -16.52 16.35
C ASP A 936 -17.43 -15.20 16.58
N VAL A 937 -17.05 -14.15 15.84
CA VAL A 937 -17.78 -12.88 15.85
C VAL A 937 -19.11 -13.01 15.12
N ILE A 938 -19.08 -13.58 13.92
CA ILE A 938 -20.24 -13.70 13.03
C ILE A 938 -21.35 -14.54 13.71
N LYS A 939 -21.00 -15.65 14.38
CA LYS A 939 -21.99 -16.48 15.09
C LYS A 939 -22.67 -15.77 16.26
N THR A 940 -22.05 -14.71 16.83
CA THR A 940 -22.63 -13.93 17.94
C THR A 940 -23.49 -12.76 17.49
N SER A 941 -23.51 -12.42 16.19
CA SER A 941 -24.27 -11.29 15.64
C SER A 941 -25.78 -11.49 15.75
N ASP A 942 -26.53 -10.39 15.81
CA ASP A 942 -27.98 -10.43 15.71
C ASP A 942 -28.45 -10.55 14.25
N TRP A 943 -27.66 -9.97 13.29
CA TRP A 943 -27.97 -9.93 11.87
C TRP A 943 -26.70 -10.00 11.03
N ILE A 944 -26.78 -10.68 9.90
CA ILE A 944 -25.69 -10.80 8.92
C ILE A 944 -26.18 -10.25 7.58
N ILE A 945 -25.29 -9.54 6.88
CA ILE A 945 -25.44 -9.16 5.47
C ILE A 945 -24.24 -9.78 4.74
N ASP A 946 -24.50 -10.83 3.94
CA ASP A 946 -23.48 -11.59 3.23
C ASP A 946 -23.41 -11.20 1.77
N LEU A 947 -22.25 -10.66 1.34
CA LEU A 947 -22.00 -10.19 -0.02
C LEU A 947 -21.21 -11.24 -0.82
N GLY A 948 -21.57 -11.36 -2.10
CA GLY A 948 -20.91 -12.30 -2.99
C GLY A 948 -21.50 -12.27 -4.40
N PRO A 949 -21.53 -13.45 -5.08
CA PRO A 949 -21.00 -14.78 -4.65
C PRO A 949 -19.47 -14.84 -4.67
N GLU A 950 -18.81 -14.08 -5.56
CA GLU A 950 -17.36 -14.08 -5.76
C GLU A 950 -16.78 -12.68 -5.54
N GLY A 951 -15.45 -12.55 -5.66
CA GLY A 951 -14.78 -11.26 -5.68
C GLY A 951 -14.87 -10.54 -7.05
N GLY A 952 -14.60 -9.24 -7.07
CA GLY A 952 -14.54 -8.43 -8.28
C GLY A 952 -15.88 -8.33 -9.03
N ASN A 953 -15.85 -8.38 -10.35
CA ASN A 953 -17.04 -8.19 -11.20
C ASN A 953 -18.16 -9.22 -11.00
N LYS A 954 -17.83 -10.39 -10.46
CA LYS A 954 -18.80 -11.44 -10.11
C LYS A 954 -19.40 -11.28 -8.72
N GLY A 955 -18.94 -10.33 -7.93
CA GLY A 955 -19.43 -9.97 -6.61
C GLY A 955 -20.42 -8.81 -6.65
N GLY A 956 -20.58 -8.16 -5.50
CA GLY A 956 -21.33 -6.92 -5.34
C GLY A 956 -22.82 -7.09 -5.16
N GLN A 957 -23.30 -8.31 -4.83
CA GLN A 957 -24.71 -8.63 -4.59
C GLN A 957 -24.92 -9.16 -3.18
N ILE A 958 -26.14 -9.02 -2.64
CA ILE A 958 -26.54 -9.68 -1.42
C ILE A 958 -26.83 -11.14 -1.74
N ILE A 959 -26.10 -12.06 -1.11
CA ILE A 959 -26.32 -13.51 -1.25
C ILE A 959 -27.26 -14.03 -0.16
N ALA A 960 -27.09 -13.50 1.04
CA ALA A 960 -27.95 -13.83 2.17
C ALA A 960 -28.04 -12.64 3.13
N GLU A 961 -29.18 -12.45 3.75
CA GLU A 961 -29.38 -11.57 4.90
C GLU A 961 -30.30 -12.23 5.91
N GLY A 962 -30.02 -12.05 7.18
CA GLY A 962 -30.80 -12.68 8.24
C GLY A 962 -30.01 -12.96 9.51
N THR A 963 -30.60 -13.72 10.41
CA THR A 963 -29.90 -14.24 11.59
C THR A 963 -28.81 -15.24 11.16
N PRO A 964 -27.78 -15.47 11.97
CA PRO A 964 -26.75 -16.46 11.68
C PRO A 964 -27.32 -17.84 11.30
N GLU A 965 -28.39 -18.28 11.98
CA GLU A 965 -29.09 -19.56 11.73
C GLU A 965 -29.83 -19.57 10.37
N GLU A 966 -30.33 -18.44 9.91
CA GLU A 966 -30.95 -18.28 8.59
C GLU A 966 -29.92 -18.31 7.48
N VAL A 967 -28.82 -17.57 7.66
CA VAL A 967 -27.70 -17.51 6.69
C VAL A 967 -27.01 -18.88 6.56
N ALA A 968 -26.81 -19.60 7.66
CA ALA A 968 -26.25 -20.96 7.67
C ALA A 968 -27.05 -21.98 6.83
N LYS A 969 -28.35 -21.76 6.63
CA LYS A 969 -29.22 -22.61 5.81
C LYS A 969 -29.16 -22.27 4.32
N ASN A 970 -28.55 -21.14 3.93
CA ASN A 970 -28.50 -20.73 2.54
C ASN A 970 -27.33 -21.40 1.79
N PRO A 971 -27.58 -22.31 0.85
CA PRO A 971 -26.52 -23.05 0.16
C PRO A 971 -25.68 -22.20 -0.79
N LYS A 972 -26.12 -20.99 -1.11
CA LYS A 972 -25.37 -20.04 -1.96
C LYS A 972 -24.36 -19.21 -1.17
N SER A 973 -24.48 -19.18 0.16
CA SER A 973 -23.58 -18.43 1.04
C SER A 973 -22.38 -19.29 1.43
N TYR A 974 -21.19 -18.85 1.02
CA TYR A 974 -19.96 -19.49 1.52
C TYR A 974 -19.82 -19.27 3.02
N THR A 975 -20.06 -18.05 3.51
CA THR A 975 -20.07 -17.74 4.94
C THR A 975 -21.05 -18.67 5.69
N GLY A 976 -22.26 -18.88 5.15
CA GLY A 976 -23.26 -19.75 5.71
C GLY A 976 -22.80 -21.22 5.84
N SER A 977 -22.09 -21.74 4.83
CA SER A 977 -21.54 -23.10 4.83
C SER A 977 -20.51 -23.34 5.94
N TYR A 978 -19.64 -22.35 6.21
CA TYR A 978 -18.68 -22.42 7.32
C TYR A 978 -19.36 -22.17 8.67
N LEU A 979 -20.31 -21.26 8.74
CA LEU A 979 -21.06 -20.93 9.94
C LEU A 979 -21.86 -22.09 10.48
N ALA A 980 -22.44 -22.94 9.59
CA ALA A 980 -23.14 -24.14 9.96
C ALA A 980 -22.33 -25.17 10.76
N LYS A 981 -20.99 -25.08 10.70
CA LYS A 981 -20.08 -25.96 11.46
C LYS A 981 -19.85 -25.50 12.89
N VAL A 982 -20.12 -24.22 13.21
CA VAL A 982 -19.80 -23.58 14.49
C VAL A 982 -21.06 -23.11 15.25
N LEU A 983 -22.24 -23.19 14.66
CA LEU A 983 -23.55 -23.01 15.28
C LEU A 983 -24.05 -24.31 15.89
#